data_c268390cd65a7f6346b5f1218caa2652
#
_entry.id   c268390cd65a7f6346b5f1218caa2652
#
_cell.length_a   1.000
_cell.length_b   1.000
_cell.length_c   1.000
_cell.angle_alpha   90.00
_cell.angle_beta   90.00
_cell.angle_gamma   90.00
#
_symmetry.space_group_name_H-M   'P 1'
#
loop_
_entity.id
_entity.type
_entity.pdbx_description
1 polymer ?
#
loop_
_entity_poly.entity_id
_entity_poly.type
_entity_poly.pdbx_seq_one_letter_code
_entity_poly.pdbx_strand_id
1 'polypeptide(L)'
;MTNTTVDELIGRSNRLGAEPKNTNYAGGNTSAKGREVDPVTGEAVELVWVKGSGGDLGTLKPGGLAVLRLDRLRSLVGVYPGVDREDEMVAAFDYCLHGKGGDAPSIDTAMHGLVDAAHVDHLHPDSGIAIATAADGEQLTAEIFGDNVVWVPWRRPGFQLGLDIAAIKAANPQSIGCILGGHGITAWGDTSAETEANSLWIIDTAAAYIAEHSKTEPFGPALDGYGALPEAERHAKAAALAATLRSIASADAPMVGHYNDDERVLEFLASAEHPRLAALGTSCPDHFLRTKVKPLVLDLPADASVEDSIARLKELHESYRADYQGYYDRNAAAGSPAIRGADPAIILIPGVGMFSYGKNKQTARVAGEFYLNAINVMRGAEGLSTYAPIDEAEKFRIEYWALEEAKLQRMPKPKPLATRIALVTGAASGIGKAIATRLAAEGACVVIADLDAEKAQAAAAEVARAAGASKNTADVAVGIAANVTDEDAVQAAVDATVLAFGGLDIVINNAGLSLSKALLDTTVADWDLQHNVMAKGSFLVSRAAAKVLIEQGLGGDIVYISSKNSIFAGPNNIAYSATKADQAHQVRLLAAELGEHGVKVNGINPDGVVRGSGIFAGGWGAKRAAVYGVAEEDLGKYYAQRTLLKREVLPEHVANAVFVLCSADLSHTTGLHVPVDAGVAAAFLR
;
A
#
# COMPACT_ATOMS: atom_id res chain seq x y z
N MET A 1 -4.13 35.80 14.25
CA MET A 1 -3.38 35.47 15.49
C MET A 1 -3.22 33.96 15.49
N THR A 2 -1.98 33.48 15.68
CA THR A 2 -1.74 32.04 15.88
C THR A 2 -2.36 31.65 17.21
N ASN A 3 -3.18 30.59 17.23
CA ASN A 3 -3.73 30.04 18.47
C ASN A 3 -2.69 29.12 19.09
N THR A 4 -2.00 29.58 20.13
CA THR A 4 -0.92 28.86 20.81
C THR A 4 -1.37 27.46 21.24
N THR A 5 -2.59 27.30 21.71
CA THR A 5 -3.16 26.01 22.14
C THR A 5 -3.23 25.00 20.98
N VAL A 6 -3.62 25.49 19.77
CA VAL A 6 -3.68 24.66 18.57
C VAL A 6 -2.27 24.28 18.10
N ASP A 7 -1.34 25.22 18.13
CA ASP A 7 0.06 24.98 17.71
C ASP A 7 0.74 23.95 18.64
N GLU A 8 0.52 24.05 19.96
CA GLU A 8 1.01 23.07 20.94
C GLU A 8 0.37 21.71 20.76
N LEU A 9 -0.95 21.63 20.52
CA LEU A 9 -1.65 20.39 20.24
C LEU A 9 -1.07 19.69 19.00
N ILE A 10 -0.90 20.41 17.90
CA ILE A 10 -0.34 19.84 16.66
C ILE A 10 1.10 19.38 16.89
N GLY A 11 1.92 20.19 17.58
CA GLY A 11 3.30 19.83 17.90
C GLY A 11 3.39 18.55 18.72
N ARG A 12 2.55 18.39 19.76
CA ARG A 12 2.45 17.18 20.58
C ARG A 12 1.99 15.98 19.74
N SER A 13 0.93 16.15 18.97
CA SER A 13 0.40 15.10 18.10
C SER A 13 1.47 14.56 17.14
N ASN A 14 2.20 15.48 16.51
CA ASN A 14 3.23 15.10 15.56
C ASN A 14 4.41 14.37 16.22
N ARG A 15 4.81 14.75 17.43
CA ARG A 15 5.86 14.03 18.17
C ARG A 15 5.39 12.65 18.60
N LEU A 16 4.20 12.52 19.15
CA LEU A 16 3.63 11.22 19.56
C LEU A 16 3.46 10.28 18.36
N GLY A 17 2.89 10.77 17.26
CA GLY A 17 2.65 9.97 16.06
C GLY A 17 3.88 9.72 15.18
N ALA A 18 5.02 10.41 15.42
CA ALA A 18 6.27 10.15 14.71
C ALA A 18 6.94 8.84 15.14
N GLU A 19 6.64 8.36 16.35
CA GLU A 19 7.23 7.18 16.94
C GLU A 19 6.24 6.00 16.92
N PRO A 20 6.47 4.96 16.11
CA PRO A 20 5.55 3.80 15.99
C PRO A 20 5.26 3.08 17.31
N LYS A 21 6.17 3.17 18.31
CA LYS A 21 5.96 2.60 19.64
C LYS A 21 4.84 3.28 20.44
N ASN A 22 4.52 4.54 20.10
CA ASN A 22 3.53 5.32 20.84
C ASN A 22 2.11 5.12 20.31
N THR A 23 1.97 4.88 19.01
CA THR A 23 0.67 4.60 18.39
C THR A 23 0.86 4.00 17.00
N ASN A 24 -0.07 3.19 16.55
CA ASN A 24 -0.09 2.63 15.20
C ASN A 24 -0.47 3.72 14.15
N TYR A 25 -0.27 3.39 12.86
CA TYR A 25 -0.57 4.31 11.75
C TYR A 25 -2.04 4.74 11.74
N ALA A 26 -2.27 6.04 11.69
CA ALA A 26 -3.59 6.67 11.70
C ALA A 26 -4.47 6.34 12.92
N GLY A 27 -3.96 5.59 13.90
CA GLY A 27 -4.64 5.30 15.16
C GLY A 27 -4.50 6.42 16.17
N GLY A 28 -5.39 6.40 17.16
CA GLY A 28 -5.43 7.37 18.23
C GLY A 28 -5.87 8.78 17.83
N ASN A 29 -6.14 9.59 18.85
CA ASN A 29 -6.51 11.01 18.74
C ASN A 29 -5.91 11.80 19.89
N THR A 30 -5.72 13.10 19.64
CA THR A 30 -5.27 14.05 20.65
C THR A 30 -6.18 15.27 20.63
N SER A 31 -6.33 15.93 21.77
CA SER A 31 -7.18 17.13 21.88
C SER A 31 -6.64 18.17 22.84
N ALA A 32 -7.14 19.39 22.66
CA ALA A 32 -6.98 20.49 23.60
C ALA A 32 -8.31 21.24 23.75
N LYS A 33 -8.59 21.72 24.95
CA LYS A 33 -9.72 22.61 25.26
C LYS A 33 -9.22 24.03 25.44
N GLY A 34 -10.04 25.00 25.08
CA GLY A 34 -9.71 26.41 25.22
C GLY A 34 -10.90 27.31 24.89
N ARG A 35 -10.63 28.60 24.76
CA ARG A 35 -11.68 29.59 24.47
C ARG A 35 -11.33 30.42 23.26
N GLU A 36 -12.32 30.71 22.45
CA GLU A 36 -12.26 31.71 21.37
C GLU A 36 -13.48 32.63 21.40
N VAL A 37 -13.36 33.76 20.73
CA VAL A 37 -14.50 34.66 20.54
C VAL A 37 -15.29 34.19 19.32
N ASP A 38 -16.55 33.87 19.50
CA ASP A 38 -17.47 33.54 18.40
C ASP A 38 -17.62 34.76 17.47
N PRO A 39 -17.20 34.67 16.21
CA PRO A 39 -17.20 35.82 15.29
C PRO A 39 -18.59 36.31 14.93
N VAL A 40 -19.66 35.55 15.23
CA VAL A 40 -21.04 35.92 14.96
C VAL A 40 -21.67 36.65 16.13
N THR A 41 -21.46 36.15 17.36
CA THR A 41 -22.08 36.71 18.58
C THR A 41 -21.16 37.68 19.33
N GLY A 42 -19.84 37.61 19.12
CA GLY A 42 -18.85 38.34 19.88
C GLY A 42 -18.61 37.82 21.31
N GLU A 43 -19.24 36.70 21.67
CA GLU A 43 -19.11 36.07 22.99
C GLU A 43 -17.92 35.08 23.02
N ALA A 44 -17.32 34.94 24.22
CA ALA A 44 -16.31 33.91 24.43
C ALA A 44 -17.00 32.55 24.57
N VAL A 45 -16.56 31.58 23.74
CA VAL A 45 -17.08 30.22 23.73
C VAL A 45 -15.99 29.21 24.08
N GLU A 46 -16.35 28.16 24.80
CA GLU A 46 -15.45 27.05 25.08
C GLU A 46 -15.45 26.06 23.91
N LEU A 47 -14.24 25.74 23.45
CA LEU A 47 -14.01 24.85 22.30
C LEU A 47 -13.16 23.66 22.73
N VAL A 48 -13.32 22.56 21.98
CA VAL A 48 -12.38 21.45 21.93
C VAL A 48 -11.88 21.31 20.49
N TRP A 49 -10.58 21.31 20.33
CA TRP A 49 -9.89 20.92 19.09
C TRP A 49 -9.48 19.46 19.26
N VAL A 50 -9.90 18.61 18.35
CA VAL A 50 -9.59 17.17 18.39
C VAL A 50 -9.18 16.71 17.01
N LYS A 51 -8.19 15.80 16.90
CA LYS A 51 -7.83 15.20 15.63
C LYS A 51 -9.07 14.55 14.99
N GLY A 52 -9.33 14.92 13.75
CA GLY A 52 -10.42 14.38 12.95
C GLY A 52 -10.24 12.91 12.58
N SER A 53 -11.27 12.35 11.96
CA SER A 53 -11.31 10.94 11.56
C SER A 53 -10.34 10.66 10.41
N GLY A 54 -9.51 9.62 10.53
CA GLY A 54 -8.73 9.04 9.41
C GLY A 54 -7.37 9.65 9.11
N GLY A 55 -6.95 10.75 9.77
CA GLY A 55 -5.62 11.34 9.61
C GLY A 55 -4.57 10.68 10.50
N ASP A 56 -3.31 10.66 10.05
CA ASP A 56 -2.18 10.20 10.85
C ASP A 56 -1.71 11.29 11.83
N LEU A 57 -1.48 10.93 13.12
CA LEU A 57 -1.03 11.84 14.16
C LEU A 57 0.31 12.49 13.81
N GLY A 58 1.25 11.72 13.29
CA GLY A 58 2.61 12.20 12.94
C GLY A 58 2.65 13.23 11.80
N THR A 59 1.51 13.50 11.15
CA THR A 59 1.40 14.45 10.04
C THR A 59 0.25 15.43 10.18
N LEU A 60 -0.30 15.53 11.39
CA LEU A 60 -1.43 16.41 11.69
C LEU A 60 -1.12 17.88 11.34
N LYS A 61 -2.07 18.53 10.70
CA LYS A 61 -2.07 19.95 10.35
C LYS A 61 -3.35 20.61 10.86
N PRO A 62 -3.44 21.95 10.92
CA PRO A 62 -4.64 22.65 11.40
C PRO A 62 -5.94 22.20 10.73
N GLY A 63 -5.93 21.92 9.42
CA GLY A 63 -7.10 21.45 8.68
C GLY A 63 -7.54 20.02 9.00
N GLY A 64 -6.72 19.23 9.71
CA GLY A 64 -7.05 17.89 10.18
C GLY A 64 -7.66 17.86 11.60
N LEU A 65 -7.97 19.01 12.17
CA LEU A 65 -8.67 19.13 13.46
C LEU A 65 -10.17 19.34 13.25
N ALA A 66 -10.99 18.63 13.97
CA ALA A 66 -12.38 18.97 14.19
C ALA A 66 -12.46 19.99 15.33
N VAL A 67 -13.33 21.01 15.18
CA VAL A 67 -13.48 22.09 16.15
C VAL A 67 -14.94 22.10 16.65
N LEU A 68 -15.15 21.78 17.93
CA LEU A 68 -16.51 21.65 18.48
C LEU A 68 -16.73 22.58 19.68
N ARG A 69 -17.96 23.06 19.81
CA ARG A 69 -18.47 23.74 20.97
C ARG A 69 -18.59 22.76 22.15
N LEU A 70 -17.83 23.00 23.21
CA LEU A 70 -17.77 22.10 24.36
C LEU A 70 -19.08 22.06 25.13
N ASP A 71 -19.80 23.17 25.23
CA ASP A 71 -21.13 23.27 25.83
C ASP A 71 -22.15 22.39 25.10
N ARG A 72 -22.16 22.40 23.75
CA ARG A 72 -23.03 21.57 22.93
C ARG A 72 -22.68 20.09 23.04
N LEU A 73 -21.38 19.76 22.96
CA LEU A 73 -20.90 18.38 23.07
C LEU A 73 -21.28 17.76 24.43
N ARG A 74 -21.11 18.52 25.52
CA ARG A 74 -21.54 18.08 26.87
C ARG A 74 -23.07 17.95 26.99
N SER A 75 -23.83 18.76 26.30
CA SER A 75 -25.32 18.67 26.31
C SER A 75 -25.83 17.38 25.65
N LEU A 76 -25.00 16.72 24.79
CA LEU A 76 -25.37 15.44 24.18
C LEU A 76 -25.60 14.31 25.21
N VAL A 77 -25.02 14.44 26.41
CA VAL A 77 -25.28 13.48 27.52
C VAL A 77 -26.75 13.37 27.84
N GLY A 78 -27.48 14.49 27.79
CA GLY A 78 -28.92 14.55 28.07
C GLY A 78 -29.83 13.93 27.01
N VAL A 79 -29.29 13.69 25.80
CA VAL A 79 -30.05 13.10 24.66
C VAL A 79 -29.46 11.76 24.21
N TYR A 80 -28.46 11.23 24.94
CA TYR A 80 -27.84 9.96 24.61
C TYR A 80 -28.84 8.79 24.68
N PRO A 81 -29.10 8.07 23.58
CA PRO A 81 -30.15 7.06 23.48
C PRO A 81 -29.75 5.69 24.08
N GLY A 82 -28.55 5.55 24.59
CA GLY A 82 -27.97 4.27 25.05
C GLY A 82 -27.18 3.53 24.00
N VAL A 83 -26.51 2.46 24.43
CA VAL A 83 -25.50 1.69 23.65
C VAL A 83 -26.08 1.13 22.34
N ASP A 84 -27.35 0.70 22.33
CA ASP A 84 -27.98 0.10 21.15
C ASP A 84 -28.16 1.08 19.97
N ARG A 85 -28.17 2.38 20.26
CA ARG A 85 -28.34 3.46 19.27
C ARG A 85 -27.19 4.45 19.29
N GLU A 86 -26.04 4.03 19.77
CA GLU A 86 -24.86 4.88 19.96
C GLU A 86 -24.37 5.55 18.67
N ASP A 87 -24.52 4.89 17.52
CA ASP A 87 -24.10 5.40 16.22
C ASP A 87 -24.82 6.72 15.84
N GLU A 88 -26.00 6.97 16.39
CA GLU A 88 -26.73 8.25 16.18
C GLU A 88 -25.95 9.45 16.75
N MET A 89 -25.13 9.21 17.78
CA MET A 89 -24.34 10.27 18.41
C MET A 89 -23.24 10.82 17.50
N VAL A 90 -22.72 10.02 16.56
CA VAL A 90 -21.72 10.49 15.60
C VAL A 90 -22.31 11.56 14.67
N ALA A 91 -23.54 11.35 14.21
CA ALA A 91 -24.26 12.38 13.44
C ALA A 91 -24.58 13.63 14.29
N ALA A 92 -24.78 13.45 15.60
CA ALA A 92 -25.04 14.56 16.52
C ALA A 92 -23.80 15.46 16.73
N PHE A 93 -22.59 14.95 16.54
CA PHE A 93 -21.37 15.77 16.61
C PHE A 93 -21.34 16.90 15.57
N ASP A 94 -21.96 16.70 14.41
CA ASP A 94 -22.04 17.74 13.37
C ASP A 94 -22.76 19.01 13.86
N TYR A 95 -23.74 18.85 14.77
CA TYR A 95 -24.46 20.00 15.39
C TYR A 95 -23.65 20.69 16.49
N CYS A 96 -22.52 20.08 16.89
CA CYS A 96 -21.59 20.65 17.86
C CYS A 96 -20.47 21.45 17.22
N LEU A 97 -20.29 21.37 15.90
CA LEU A 97 -19.22 22.03 15.17
C LEU A 97 -19.26 23.56 15.37
N HIS A 98 -18.06 24.16 15.47
CA HIS A 98 -17.86 25.60 15.55
C HIS A 98 -17.34 26.15 14.21
N GLY A 99 -17.91 27.26 13.75
CA GLY A 99 -17.52 27.92 12.51
C GLY A 99 -17.68 27.01 11.30
N LYS A 100 -16.59 26.79 10.54
CA LYS A 100 -16.55 25.86 9.41
C LYS A 100 -16.25 24.41 9.83
N GLY A 101 -16.06 24.15 11.12
CA GLY A 101 -15.93 22.83 11.73
C GLY A 101 -14.56 22.15 11.58
N GLY A 102 -13.80 22.45 10.57
CA GLY A 102 -12.54 21.73 10.27
C GLY A 102 -12.79 20.36 9.63
N ASP A 103 -12.07 19.32 10.10
CA ASP A 103 -12.26 17.94 9.66
C ASP A 103 -13.49 17.28 10.34
N ALA A 104 -13.91 16.13 9.83
CA ALA A 104 -15.01 15.37 10.42
C ALA A 104 -14.64 14.86 11.83
N PRO A 105 -15.54 15.00 12.83
CA PRO A 105 -15.27 14.48 14.17
C PRO A 105 -15.01 12.98 14.15
N SER A 106 -14.05 12.52 14.96
CA SER A 106 -13.83 11.09 15.23
C SER A 106 -14.94 10.54 16.11
N ILE A 107 -15.12 9.22 16.06
CA ILE A 107 -16.01 8.51 16.98
C ILE A 107 -15.61 8.70 18.45
N ASP A 108 -14.32 8.89 18.71
CA ASP A 108 -13.76 9.11 20.05
C ASP A 108 -13.93 10.55 20.55
N THR A 109 -14.52 11.43 19.75
CA THR A 109 -14.74 12.86 20.12
C THR A 109 -15.42 13.02 21.47
N ALA A 110 -16.31 12.09 21.87
CA ALA A 110 -16.97 12.12 23.16
C ALA A 110 -15.98 12.11 24.34
N MET A 111 -14.98 11.18 24.36
CA MET A 111 -14.00 11.13 25.45
C MET A 111 -13.22 12.44 25.56
N HIS A 112 -12.85 13.04 24.45
CA HIS A 112 -12.11 14.30 24.44
C HIS A 112 -12.89 15.50 25.00
N GLY A 113 -14.21 15.49 24.84
CA GLY A 113 -15.07 16.54 25.36
C GLY A 113 -15.56 16.32 26.79
N LEU A 114 -15.84 15.05 27.16
CA LEU A 114 -16.47 14.69 28.42
C LEU A 114 -15.46 14.52 29.58
N VAL A 115 -14.24 14.06 29.30
CA VAL A 115 -13.18 13.94 30.33
C VAL A 115 -12.83 15.34 30.85
N ASP A 116 -12.84 15.51 32.17
CA ASP A 116 -12.54 16.80 32.81
C ASP A 116 -11.01 17.01 32.94
N ALA A 117 -10.41 17.39 31.82
CA ALA A 117 -9.01 17.79 31.70
C ALA A 117 -8.87 18.74 30.51
N ALA A 118 -7.87 19.63 30.53
CA ALA A 118 -7.62 20.57 29.44
C ALA A 118 -7.12 19.88 28.17
N HIS A 119 -6.32 18.84 28.30
CA HIS A 119 -5.74 18.06 27.21
C HIS A 119 -6.01 16.56 27.42
N VAL A 120 -6.28 15.84 26.34
CA VAL A 120 -6.52 14.38 26.34
C VAL A 120 -5.85 13.76 25.14
N ASP A 121 -5.09 12.71 25.39
CA ASP A 121 -4.45 11.85 24.36
C ASP A 121 -5.05 10.45 24.46
N HIS A 122 -5.48 9.91 23.34
CA HIS A 122 -5.84 8.51 23.16
C HIS A 122 -4.90 7.89 22.17
N LEU A 123 -4.18 6.82 22.54
CA LEU A 123 -3.11 6.23 21.76
C LEU A 123 -3.20 4.70 21.74
N HIS A 124 -2.62 4.09 20.72
CA HIS A 124 -2.59 2.64 20.52
C HIS A 124 -1.14 2.09 20.55
N PRO A 125 -0.41 2.21 21.66
CA PRO A 125 0.94 1.65 21.80
C PRO A 125 0.91 0.15 22.00
N ASP A 126 1.83 -0.59 21.37
CA ASP A 126 1.91 -2.06 21.48
C ASP A 126 2.01 -2.51 22.94
N SER A 127 2.80 -1.82 23.78
CA SER A 127 2.96 -2.14 25.21
C SER A 127 1.67 -1.96 26.00
N GLY A 128 0.94 -0.87 25.76
CA GLY A 128 -0.35 -0.61 26.39
C GLY A 128 -1.43 -1.61 25.96
N ILE A 129 -1.48 -1.94 24.66
CA ILE A 129 -2.42 -2.94 24.14
C ILE A 129 -2.07 -4.35 24.64
N ALA A 130 -0.79 -4.67 24.84
CA ALA A 130 -0.38 -5.97 25.41
C ALA A 130 -0.98 -6.18 26.80
N ILE A 131 -0.93 -5.17 27.67
CA ILE A 131 -1.58 -5.20 28.98
C ILE A 131 -3.10 -5.25 28.82
N ALA A 132 -3.66 -4.42 27.91
CA ALA A 132 -5.09 -4.35 27.64
C ALA A 132 -5.69 -5.66 27.10
N THR A 133 -4.87 -6.56 26.57
CA THR A 133 -5.27 -7.85 26.00
C THR A 133 -4.71 -9.05 26.75
N ALA A 134 -4.09 -8.84 27.92
CA ALA A 134 -3.76 -9.91 28.84
C ALA A 134 -5.03 -10.37 29.60
N ALA A 135 -5.13 -11.68 29.86
CA ALA A 135 -6.30 -12.25 30.53
C ALA A 135 -6.55 -11.66 31.94
N ASP A 136 -5.48 -11.22 32.60
CA ASP A 136 -5.47 -10.54 33.88
C ASP A 136 -5.08 -9.05 33.78
N GLY A 137 -5.41 -8.42 32.65
CA GLY A 137 -5.02 -7.04 32.32
C GLY A 137 -5.42 -6.00 33.38
N GLU A 138 -6.57 -6.15 34.05
CA GLU A 138 -7.00 -5.30 35.14
C GLU A 138 -6.05 -5.42 36.35
N GLN A 139 -5.69 -6.64 36.72
CA GLN A 139 -4.74 -6.89 37.81
C GLN A 139 -3.35 -6.35 37.45
N LEU A 140 -2.85 -6.62 36.27
CA LEU A 140 -1.58 -6.08 35.78
C LEU A 140 -1.58 -4.55 35.76
N THR A 141 -2.69 -3.90 35.37
CA THR A 141 -2.79 -2.44 35.41
C THR A 141 -2.57 -1.90 36.82
N ALA A 142 -3.24 -2.49 37.83
CA ALA A 142 -3.07 -2.09 39.23
C ALA A 142 -1.65 -2.37 39.76
N GLU A 143 -1.05 -3.48 39.39
CA GLU A 143 0.31 -3.85 39.77
C GLU A 143 1.38 -2.92 39.18
N ILE A 144 1.26 -2.61 37.89
CA ILE A 144 2.25 -1.81 37.14
C ILE A 144 2.17 -0.33 37.51
N PHE A 145 0.98 0.20 37.62
CA PHE A 145 0.76 1.66 37.66
C PHE A 145 0.22 2.18 38.99
N GLY A 146 -0.22 1.28 39.88
CA GLY A 146 -0.90 1.68 41.13
C GLY A 146 -2.13 2.54 40.84
N ASP A 147 -2.31 3.60 41.66
CA ASP A 147 -3.45 4.52 41.50
C ASP A 147 -3.26 5.56 40.40
N ASN A 148 -2.11 5.58 39.71
CA ASN A 148 -1.84 6.57 38.67
C ASN A 148 -2.61 6.28 37.37
N VAL A 149 -2.86 5.00 37.05
CA VAL A 149 -3.56 4.59 35.82
C VAL A 149 -4.62 3.57 36.19
N VAL A 150 -5.84 3.80 35.73
CA VAL A 150 -6.98 2.95 36.06
C VAL A 150 -7.41 2.07 34.88
N TRP A 151 -8.04 0.93 35.19
CA TRP A 151 -8.58 0.03 34.17
C TRP A 151 -9.98 0.45 33.76
N VAL A 152 -10.23 0.43 32.41
CA VAL A 152 -11.55 0.55 31.82
C VAL A 152 -11.87 -0.77 31.09
N PRO A 153 -12.90 -1.52 31.49
CA PRO A 153 -13.29 -2.74 30.79
C PRO A 153 -13.58 -2.47 29.30
N TRP A 154 -13.46 -3.54 28.48
CA TRP A 154 -13.77 -3.41 27.05
C TRP A 154 -15.11 -2.70 26.81
N ARG A 155 -15.03 -1.72 25.98
CA ARG A 155 -16.17 -1.00 25.41
C ARG A 155 -15.84 -0.66 23.96
N ARG A 156 -16.80 -0.88 23.07
CA ARG A 156 -16.66 -0.41 21.68
C ARG A 156 -16.38 1.10 21.68
N PRO A 157 -15.47 1.60 20.80
CA PRO A 157 -15.24 3.03 20.64
C PRO A 157 -16.56 3.78 20.37
N GLY A 158 -16.80 4.88 21.07
CA GLY A 158 -18.03 5.63 20.93
C GLY A 158 -18.37 6.54 22.10
N PHE A 159 -19.64 6.96 22.16
CA PHE A 159 -20.12 7.92 23.16
C PHE A 159 -20.10 7.31 24.58
N GLN A 160 -20.51 6.03 24.73
CA GLN A 160 -20.51 5.33 26.01
C GLN A 160 -19.10 5.19 26.58
N LEU A 161 -18.10 4.85 25.75
CA LEU A 161 -16.71 4.81 26.19
C LEU A 161 -16.26 6.16 26.75
N GLY A 162 -16.65 7.26 26.11
CA GLY A 162 -16.38 8.61 26.61
C GLY A 162 -17.03 8.89 27.98
N LEU A 163 -18.25 8.42 28.21
CA LEU A 163 -18.94 8.52 29.52
C LEU A 163 -18.23 7.68 30.59
N ASP A 164 -17.85 6.44 30.25
CA ASP A 164 -17.19 5.53 31.18
C ASP A 164 -15.82 6.08 31.62
N ILE A 165 -15.01 6.61 30.68
CA ILE A 165 -13.72 7.24 31.01
C ILE A 165 -13.91 8.49 31.87
N ALA A 166 -14.88 9.35 31.54
CA ALA A 166 -15.16 10.56 32.31
C ALA A 166 -15.59 10.22 33.75
N ALA A 167 -16.43 9.20 33.94
CA ALA A 167 -16.85 8.72 35.26
C ALA A 167 -15.69 8.15 36.09
N ILE A 168 -14.82 7.35 35.44
CA ILE A 168 -13.64 6.76 36.07
C ILE A 168 -12.66 7.85 36.50
N LYS A 169 -12.37 8.85 35.65
CA LYS A 169 -11.53 9.98 36.04
C LYS A 169 -12.12 10.75 37.23
N ALA A 170 -13.43 10.98 37.22
CA ALA A 170 -14.09 11.69 38.33
C ALA A 170 -13.98 10.91 39.66
N ALA A 171 -14.05 9.57 39.59
CA ALA A 171 -13.86 8.70 40.75
C ALA A 171 -12.39 8.61 41.21
N ASN A 172 -11.44 8.84 40.31
CA ASN A 172 -9.99 8.76 40.55
C ASN A 172 -9.29 10.09 40.16
N PRO A 173 -9.48 11.17 40.91
CA PRO A 173 -8.99 12.50 40.51
C PRO A 173 -7.48 12.60 40.33
N GLN A 174 -6.69 11.80 41.06
CA GLN A 174 -5.24 11.75 40.99
C GLN A 174 -4.70 10.99 39.78
N SER A 175 -5.52 10.21 39.08
CA SER A 175 -5.07 9.43 37.92
C SER A 175 -4.67 10.31 36.75
N ILE A 176 -3.62 9.89 36.04
CA ILE A 176 -3.08 10.58 34.86
C ILE A 176 -3.54 9.93 33.57
N GLY A 177 -4.20 8.77 33.62
CA GLY A 177 -4.67 8.05 32.46
C GLY A 177 -5.38 6.75 32.79
N CYS A 178 -5.70 5.97 31.78
CA CYS A 178 -6.30 4.65 31.89
C CYS A 178 -5.81 3.70 30.80
N ILE A 179 -5.83 2.39 31.11
CA ILE A 179 -5.75 1.29 30.15
C ILE A 179 -7.16 0.93 29.72
N LEU A 180 -7.41 0.88 28.42
CA LEU A 180 -8.68 0.48 27.83
C LEU A 180 -8.61 -0.99 27.43
N GLY A 181 -9.32 -1.86 28.14
CA GLY A 181 -9.32 -3.31 27.87
C GLY A 181 -9.61 -3.61 26.38
N GLY A 182 -8.75 -4.40 25.75
CA GLY A 182 -8.86 -4.77 24.33
C GLY A 182 -8.65 -3.63 23.33
N HIS A 183 -8.15 -2.43 23.75
CA HIS A 183 -8.15 -1.27 22.88
C HIS A 183 -6.80 -0.51 22.85
N GLY A 184 -6.46 0.18 23.93
CA GLY A 184 -5.26 1.04 23.99
C GLY A 184 -5.18 1.80 25.30
N ILE A 185 -4.72 3.05 25.26
CA ILE A 185 -4.57 3.92 26.43
C ILE A 185 -5.26 5.27 26.21
N THR A 186 -5.63 5.92 27.33
CA THR A 186 -5.97 7.35 27.31
C THR A 186 -5.22 8.04 28.45
N ALA A 187 -4.59 9.18 28.15
CA ALA A 187 -3.90 10.02 29.13
C ALA A 187 -4.46 11.44 29.11
N TRP A 188 -4.32 12.16 30.20
CA TRP A 188 -4.82 13.51 30.34
C TRP A 188 -3.92 14.37 31.22
N GLY A 189 -4.09 15.70 31.13
CA GLY A 189 -3.35 16.69 31.92
C GLY A 189 -3.91 18.10 31.73
N ASP A 190 -3.40 19.03 32.53
CA ASP A 190 -3.82 20.44 32.50
C ASP A 190 -3.04 21.26 31.48
N THR A 191 -1.88 20.77 31.03
CA THR A 191 -1.06 21.36 29.97
C THR A 191 -0.72 20.37 28.87
N SER A 192 -0.37 20.89 27.68
CA SER A 192 0.06 20.06 26.55
C SER A 192 1.31 19.24 26.89
N ALA A 193 2.29 19.84 27.57
CA ALA A 193 3.52 19.17 27.96
C ALA A 193 3.30 18.06 29.03
N GLU A 194 2.43 18.33 29.99
CA GLU A 194 2.06 17.35 31.02
C GLU A 194 1.36 16.13 30.41
N THR A 195 0.39 16.37 29.53
CA THR A 195 -0.35 15.27 28.88
C THR A 195 0.57 14.41 28.03
N GLU A 196 1.51 15.01 27.28
CA GLU A 196 2.53 14.28 26.54
C GLU A 196 3.42 13.45 27.48
N ALA A 197 3.88 14.04 28.58
CA ALA A 197 4.68 13.36 29.58
C ALA A 197 3.94 12.20 30.22
N ASN A 198 2.65 12.36 30.54
CA ASN A 198 1.78 11.31 31.06
C ASN A 198 1.58 10.17 30.07
N SER A 199 1.33 10.49 28.78
CA SER A 199 1.22 9.50 27.71
C SER A 199 2.49 8.67 27.58
N LEU A 200 3.64 9.32 27.50
CA LEU A 200 4.93 8.65 27.37
C LEU A 200 5.28 7.84 28.65
N TRP A 201 4.97 8.36 29.83
CA TRP A 201 5.20 7.64 31.07
C TRP A 201 4.40 6.33 31.15
N ILE A 202 3.13 6.33 30.73
CA ILE A 202 2.31 5.12 30.67
C ILE A 202 2.92 4.10 29.70
N ILE A 203 3.28 4.56 28.49
CA ILE A 203 3.85 3.71 27.43
C ILE A 203 5.17 3.10 27.86
N ASP A 204 6.09 3.94 28.36
CA ASP A 204 7.44 3.50 28.72
C ASP A 204 7.43 2.62 29.99
N THR A 205 6.55 2.89 30.97
CA THR A 205 6.38 2.04 32.16
C THR A 205 5.84 0.67 31.77
N ALA A 206 4.82 0.60 30.91
CA ALA A 206 4.32 -0.67 30.37
C ALA A 206 5.41 -1.45 29.63
N ALA A 207 6.16 -0.78 28.76
CA ALA A 207 7.23 -1.41 27.99
C ALA A 207 8.36 -1.94 28.89
N ALA A 208 8.77 -1.15 29.90
CA ALA A 208 9.80 -1.55 30.86
C ALA A 208 9.35 -2.77 31.69
N TYR A 209 8.11 -2.76 32.18
CA TYR A 209 7.56 -3.89 32.92
C TYR A 209 7.50 -5.16 32.08
N ILE A 210 7.03 -5.08 30.84
CA ILE A 210 7.03 -6.21 29.91
C ILE A 210 8.46 -6.73 29.71
N ALA A 211 9.42 -5.84 29.45
CA ALA A 211 10.81 -6.24 29.23
C ALA A 211 11.44 -6.94 30.45
N GLU A 212 11.08 -6.52 31.66
CA GLU A 212 11.64 -7.08 32.92
C GLU A 212 10.99 -8.40 33.33
N HIS A 213 9.67 -8.56 33.08
CA HIS A 213 8.88 -9.67 33.64
C HIS A 213 8.44 -10.71 32.60
N SER A 214 8.69 -10.49 31.31
CA SER A 214 8.31 -11.45 30.28
C SER A 214 9.06 -12.78 30.43
N LYS A 215 8.33 -13.86 30.14
CA LYS A 215 8.94 -15.18 29.92
C LYS A 215 10.02 -15.08 28.84
N THR A 216 11.06 -15.90 28.93
CA THR A 216 12.16 -15.94 27.96
C THR A 216 11.66 -16.31 26.54
N GLU A 217 10.65 -17.19 26.45
CA GLU A 217 10.03 -17.66 25.21
C GLU A 217 8.52 -17.36 25.25
N PRO A 218 8.11 -16.11 24.97
CA PRO A 218 6.69 -15.73 25.04
C PRO A 218 5.78 -16.57 24.15
N PHE A 219 6.28 -16.97 22.99
CA PHE A 219 5.56 -17.79 22.01
C PHE A 219 5.79 -19.30 22.15
N GLY A 220 6.41 -19.73 23.28
CA GLY A 220 6.80 -21.12 23.48
C GLY A 220 8.05 -21.53 22.70
N PRO A 221 8.44 -22.82 22.75
CA PRO A 221 9.64 -23.29 22.08
C PRO A 221 9.55 -23.20 20.56
N ALA A 222 10.71 -23.18 19.90
CA ALA A 222 10.78 -23.25 18.45
C ALA A 222 10.26 -24.61 17.95
N LEU A 223 9.48 -24.59 16.84
CA LEU A 223 9.04 -25.76 16.13
C LEU A 223 10.16 -26.25 15.19
N ASP A 224 10.38 -27.57 15.18
CA ASP A 224 11.31 -28.18 14.26
C ASP A 224 10.85 -28.00 12.80
N GLY A 225 11.75 -27.55 11.95
CA GLY A 225 11.46 -27.29 10.53
C GLY A 225 10.76 -25.95 10.23
N TYR A 226 10.45 -25.10 11.23
CA TYR A 226 9.76 -23.82 11.03
C TYR A 226 10.69 -22.60 11.13
N GLY A 227 11.98 -22.81 11.34
CA GLY A 227 12.97 -21.75 11.43
C GLY A 227 13.11 -20.94 10.14
N ALA A 228 13.60 -19.70 10.27
CA ALA A 228 13.84 -18.82 9.13
C ALA A 228 14.83 -19.44 8.13
N LEU A 229 14.47 -19.45 6.84
CA LEU A 229 15.39 -19.81 5.77
C LEU A 229 16.49 -18.75 5.63
N PRO A 230 17.67 -19.09 5.09
CA PRO A 230 18.66 -18.09 4.68
C PRO A 230 18.04 -17.04 3.77
N GLU A 231 18.45 -15.78 3.88
CA GLU A 231 17.82 -14.65 3.19
C GLU A 231 17.60 -14.87 1.69
N ALA A 232 18.63 -15.35 0.97
CA ALA A 232 18.53 -15.60 -0.46
C ALA A 232 17.50 -16.70 -0.80
N GLU A 233 17.46 -17.78 -0.02
CA GLU A 233 16.47 -18.86 -0.19
C GLU A 233 15.05 -18.38 0.15
N ARG A 234 14.94 -17.58 1.21
CA ARG A 234 13.69 -16.98 1.67
C ARG A 234 13.08 -16.07 0.60
N HIS A 235 13.90 -15.18 0.01
CA HIS A 235 13.46 -14.29 -1.07
C HIS A 235 13.12 -15.06 -2.35
N ALA A 236 13.90 -16.08 -2.71
CA ALA A 236 13.61 -16.92 -3.86
C ALA A 236 12.26 -17.66 -3.69
N LYS A 237 12.02 -18.25 -2.52
CA LYS A 237 10.76 -18.94 -2.20
C LYS A 237 9.58 -17.95 -2.16
N ALA A 238 9.76 -16.78 -1.57
CA ALA A 238 8.76 -15.72 -1.54
C ALA A 238 8.36 -15.27 -2.96
N ALA A 239 9.34 -15.05 -3.84
CA ALA A 239 9.08 -14.69 -5.25
C ALA A 239 8.34 -15.80 -6.01
N ALA A 240 8.74 -17.06 -5.81
CA ALA A 240 8.09 -18.22 -6.44
C ALA A 240 6.63 -18.39 -5.99
N LEU A 241 6.29 -18.04 -4.76
CA LEU A 241 4.93 -18.14 -4.23
C LEU A 241 4.06 -16.92 -4.57
N ALA A 242 4.66 -15.76 -4.87
CA ALA A 242 3.97 -14.46 -4.96
C ALA A 242 2.76 -14.47 -5.93
N ALA A 243 2.89 -15.13 -7.09
CA ALA A 243 1.81 -15.22 -8.08
C ALA A 243 0.57 -15.94 -7.50
N THR A 244 0.76 -17.10 -6.88
CA THR A 244 -0.30 -17.86 -6.21
C THR A 244 -0.88 -17.08 -5.03
N LEU A 245 -0.04 -16.47 -4.20
CA LEU A 245 -0.51 -15.68 -3.05
C LEU A 245 -1.38 -14.50 -3.48
N ARG A 246 -1.00 -13.83 -4.58
CA ARG A 246 -1.82 -12.75 -5.13
C ARG A 246 -3.13 -13.27 -5.73
N SER A 247 -3.11 -14.40 -6.42
CA SER A 247 -4.33 -15.07 -6.89
C SER A 247 -5.31 -15.32 -5.74
N ILE A 248 -4.81 -15.86 -4.63
CA ILE A 248 -5.57 -16.13 -3.39
C ILE A 248 -6.15 -14.83 -2.81
N ALA A 249 -5.33 -13.80 -2.65
CA ALA A 249 -5.74 -12.53 -2.06
C ALA A 249 -6.62 -11.66 -2.97
N SER A 250 -6.77 -12.03 -4.24
CA SER A 250 -7.47 -11.26 -5.27
C SER A 250 -8.65 -12.01 -5.91
N ALA A 251 -9.15 -13.08 -5.30
CA ALA A 251 -10.24 -13.85 -5.88
C ALA A 251 -11.55 -13.05 -5.94
N ASP A 252 -11.83 -12.21 -4.95
CA ASP A 252 -13.01 -11.34 -4.94
C ASP A 252 -12.76 -9.99 -5.64
N ALA A 253 -11.55 -9.44 -5.53
CA ALA A 253 -11.17 -8.17 -6.17
C ALA A 253 -9.64 -8.05 -6.29
N PRO A 254 -9.11 -7.44 -7.37
CA PRO A 254 -7.67 -7.28 -7.53
C PRO A 254 -7.03 -6.50 -6.37
N MET A 255 -5.90 -7.01 -5.85
CA MET A 255 -5.14 -6.41 -4.77
C MET A 255 -3.68 -6.20 -5.14
N VAL A 256 -3.01 -5.28 -4.45
CA VAL A 256 -1.55 -5.09 -4.45
C VAL A 256 -0.99 -5.74 -3.20
N GLY A 257 0.18 -6.37 -3.30
CA GLY A 257 0.83 -7.02 -2.17
C GLY A 257 2.03 -6.25 -1.62
N HIS A 258 2.44 -6.63 -0.42
CA HIS A 258 3.65 -6.21 0.25
C HIS A 258 4.26 -7.40 0.97
N TYR A 259 5.49 -7.72 0.63
CA TYR A 259 6.29 -8.74 1.30
C TYR A 259 7.06 -8.13 2.47
N ASN A 260 7.12 -8.85 3.59
CA ASN A 260 7.84 -8.44 4.79
C ASN A 260 8.41 -9.69 5.49
N ASP A 261 9.72 -9.71 5.70
CA ASP A 261 10.46 -10.76 6.40
C ASP A 261 11.15 -10.26 7.68
N ASP A 262 10.50 -9.32 8.37
CA ASP A 262 10.94 -8.80 9.66
C ASP A 262 11.20 -9.96 10.65
N GLU A 263 12.26 -9.85 11.44
CA GLU A 263 12.67 -10.88 12.39
C GLU A 263 11.55 -11.27 13.37
N ARG A 264 10.68 -10.33 13.74
CA ARG A 264 9.53 -10.58 14.63
C ARG A 264 8.50 -11.50 13.99
N VAL A 265 8.28 -11.37 12.68
CA VAL A 265 7.40 -12.27 11.91
C VAL A 265 8.01 -13.67 11.84
N LEU A 266 9.30 -13.75 11.53
CA LEU A 266 10.02 -15.02 11.39
C LEU A 266 10.08 -15.76 12.74
N GLU A 267 10.37 -15.06 13.84
CA GLU A 267 10.35 -15.64 15.19
C GLU A 267 8.95 -16.12 15.59
N PHE A 268 7.91 -15.30 15.34
CA PHE A 268 6.53 -15.70 15.61
C PHE A 268 6.20 -17.01 14.88
N LEU A 269 6.48 -17.09 13.57
CA LEU A 269 6.19 -18.26 12.75
C LEU A 269 7.01 -19.50 13.11
N ALA A 270 8.21 -19.32 13.67
CA ALA A 270 9.05 -20.42 14.14
C ALA A 270 8.57 -21.02 15.47
N SER A 271 7.63 -20.40 16.18
CA SER A 271 7.23 -20.75 17.53
C SER A 271 6.08 -21.74 17.62
N ALA A 272 5.99 -22.49 18.74
CA ALA A 272 4.93 -23.47 18.96
C ALA A 272 3.53 -22.86 19.08
N GLU A 273 3.43 -21.62 19.57
CA GLU A 273 2.15 -20.97 19.83
C GLU A 273 1.60 -20.20 18.63
N HIS A 274 2.36 -20.05 17.51
CA HIS A 274 1.88 -19.27 16.38
C HIS A 274 0.54 -19.74 15.80
N PRO A 275 0.22 -21.06 15.71
CA PRO A 275 -1.05 -21.46 15.14
C PRO A 275 -2.24 -21.04 16.01
N ARG A 276 -2.10 -21.14 17.33
CA ARG A 276 -3.13 -20.71 18.29
C ARG A 276 -3.31 -19.21 18.26
N LEU A 277 -2.21 -18.46 18.33
CA LEU A 277 -2.22 -17.00 18.39
C LEU A 277 -2.74 -16.40 17.06
N ALA A 278 -2.30 -16.92 15.92
CA ALA A 278 -2.81 -16.50 14.62
C ALA A 278 -4.33 -16.77 14.48
N ALA A 279 -4.82 -17.91 14.99
CA ALA A 279 -6.24 -18.24 14.96
C ALA A 279 -7.09 -17.31 15.86
N LEU A 280 -6.54 -16.84 17.00
CA LEU A 280 -7.18 -15.82 17.83
C LEU A 280 -7.26 -14.47 17.14
N GLY A 281 -6.31 -14.16 16.24
CA GLY A 281 -6.29 -12.93 15.46
C GLY A 281 -5.95 -11.68 16.28
N THR A 282 -6.17 -10.52 15.68
CA THR A 282 -5.88 -9.21 16.30
C THR A 282 -6.98 -8.77 17.27
N SER A 283 -6.71 -7.79 18.13
CA SER A 283 -7.70 -7.26 19.08
C SER A 283 -7.85 -5.74 19.09
N CYS A 284 -6.94 -5.00 18.49
CA CYS A 284 -7.09 -3.54 18.41
C CYS A 284 -8.13 -3.18 17.31
N PRO A 285 -9.09 -2.29 17.60
CA PRO A 285 -10.15 -1.89 16.65
C PRO A 285 -9.64 -1.45 15.28
N ASP A 286 -8.56 -0.69 15.20
CA ASP A 286 -7.98 -0.20 13.95
C ASP A 286 -7.49 -1.31 13.01
N HIS A 287 -7.19 -2.48 13.55
CA HIS A 287 -6.61 -3.59 12.78
C HIS A 287 -7.65 -4.22 11.86
N PHE A 288 -8.87 -4.51 12.36
CA PHE A 288 -9.85 -5.35 11.68
C PHE A 288 -10.24 -4.88 10.28
N LEU A 289 -10.26 -3.58 10.06
CA LEU A 289 -10.59 -3.00 8.75
C LEU A 289 -9.54 -3.28 7.67
N ARG A 290 -8.30 -3.61 8.07
CA ARG A 290 -7.16 -3.79 7.16
C ARG A 290 -6.56 -5.18 7.18
N THR A 291 -6.49 -5.83 8.37
CA THR A 291 -5.92 -7.17 8.50
C THR A 291 -6.97 -8.27 8.41
N LYS A 292 -8.26 -7.93 8.48
CA LYS A 292 -9.36 -8.83 8.84
C LYS A 292 -9.14 -9.44 10.22
N VAL A 293 -10.05 -10.30 10.68
CA VAL A 293 -9.99 -10.88 12.03
C VAL A 293 -8.79 -11.78 12.26
N LYS A 294 -8.32 -12.48 11.24
CA LYS A 294 -7.16 -13.39 11.33
C LYS A 294 -6.44 -13.56 9.99
N PRO A 295 -5.16 -13.95 9.99
CA PRO A 295 -4.40 -14.27 8.78
C PRO A 295 -4.75 -15.65 8.23
N LEU A 296 -4.38 -15.89 6.96
CA LEU A 296 -4.17 -17.24 6.45
C LEU A 296 -2.73 -17.65 6.79
N VAL A 297 -2.54 -18.84 7.36
CA VAL A 297 -1.22 -19.36 7.74
C VAL A 297 -0.95 -20.64 6.96
N LEU A 298 0.19 -20.73 6.27
CA LEU A 298 0.66 -21.97 5.68
C LEU A 298 1.10 -22.90 6.82
N ASP A 299 0.54 -24.10 6.89
CA ASP A 299 0.78 -25.09 7.95
C ASP A 299 1.82 -26.15 7.55
N LEU A 300 2.76 -25.78 6.68
CA LEU A 300 3.88 -26.61 6.25
C LEU A 300 5.20 -26.08 6.81
N PRO A 301 6.22 -26.94 7.02
CA PRO A 301 7.54 -26.50 7.43
C PRO A 301 8.23 -25.64 6.37
N ALA A 302 9.25 -24.89 6.79
CA ALA A 302 9.97 -23.92 5.96
C ALA A 302 10.63 -24.54 4.71
N ASP A 303 11.07 -25.79 4.81
CA ASP A 303 11.75 -26.56 3.75
C ASP A 303 10.79 -27.28 2.80
N ALA A 304 9.47 -27.19 3.01
CA ALA A 304 8.49 -27.74 2.05
C ALA A 304 8.73 -27.19 0.64
N SER A 305 8.52 -28.01 -0.38
CA SER A 305 8.69 -27.59 -1.77
C SER A 305 7.74 -26.44 -2.14
N VAL A 306 8.09 -25.67 -3.18
CA VAL A 306 7.22 -24.60 -3.71
C VAL A 306 5.90 -25.22 -4.21
N GLU A 307 5.96 -26.34 -4.88
CA GLU A 307 4.81 -27.07 -5.42
C GLU A 307 3.86 -27.53 -4.32
N ASP A 308 4.37 -28.15 -3.26
CA ASP A 308 3.56 -28.57 -2.10
C ASP A 308 2.97 -27.35 -1.38
N SER A 309 3.74 -26.27 -1.24
CA SER A 309 3.29 -25.02 -0.65
C SER A 309 2.13 -24.40 -1.45
N ILE A 310 2.22 -24.36 -2.78
CA ILE A 310 1.16 -23.88 -3.67
C ILE A 310 -0.10 -24.75 -3.55
N ALA A 311 0.05 -26.08 -3.59
CA ALA A 311 -1.09 -26.97 -3.46
C ALA A 311 -1.80 -26.77 -2.11
N ARG A 312 -1.03 -26.72 -1.03
CA ARG A 312 -1.59 -26.54 0.32
C ARG A 312 -2.22 -25.15 0.54
N LEU A 313 -1.63 -24.10 0.00
CA LEU A 313 -2.20 -22.74 0.06
C LEU A 313 -3.57 -22.65 -0.63
N LYS A 314 -3.77 -23.33 -1.75
CA LYS A 314 -5.07 -23.37 -2.45
C LYS A 314 -6.14 -24.06 -1.59
N GLU A 315 -5.81 -25.18 -0.93
CA GLU A 315 -6.72 -25.86 0.00
C GLU A 315 -7.05 -24.99 1.23
N LEU A 316 -6.03 -24.38 1.81
CA LEU A 316 -6.19 -23.47 2.96
C LEU A 316 -7.04 -22.25 2.61
N HIS A 317 -6.93 -21.75 1.39
CA HIS A 317 -7.74 -20.60 0.92
C HIS A 317 -9.23 -20.98 0.88
N GLU A 318 -9.59 -22.14 0.34
CA GLU A 318 -10.98 -22.60 0.34
C GLU A 318 -11.54 -22.70 1.77
N SER A 319 -10.75 -23.28 2.67
CA SER A 319 -11.11 -23.38 4.09
C SER A 319 -11.23 -22.02 4.78
N TYR A 320 -10.31 -21.11 4.50
CA TYR A 320 -10.31 -19.74 5.02
C TYR A 320 -11.56 -18.96 4.58
N ARG A 321 -11.92 -19.06 3.30
CA ARG A 321 -13.14 -18.42 2.76
C ARG A 321 -14.41 -18.97 3.41
N ALA A 322 -14.51 -20.28 3.58
CA ALA A 322 -15.65 -20.93 4.24
C ALA A 322 -15.77 -20.50 5.71
N ASP A 323 -14.65 -20.43 6.42
CA ASP A 323 -14.62 -20.00 7.81
C ASP A 323 -14.95 -18.51 7.98
N TYR A 324 -14.43 -17.64 7.10
CA TYR A 324 -14.77 -16.22 7.10
C TYR A 324 -16.25 -15.97 6.75
N GLN A 325 -16.82 -16.71 5.81
CA GLN A 325 -18.27 -16.68 5.54
C GLN A 325 -19.05 -17.11 6.77
N GLY A 326 -18.64 -18.21 7.43
CA GLY A 326 -19.27 -18.68 8.67
C GLY A 326 -19.18 -17.64 9.82
N TYR A 327 -18.03 -16.93 9.93
CA TYR A 327 -17.88 -15.81 10.86
C TYR A 327 -18.90 -14.70 10.57
N TYR A 328 -19.04 -14.30 9.30
CA TYR A 328 -20.04 -13.31 8.90
C TYR A 328 -21.46 -13.79 9.22
N ASP A 329 -21.83 -15.00 8.85
CA ASP A 329 -23.18 -15.54 9.01
C ASP A 329 -23.59 -15.69 10.48
N ARG A 330 -22.63 -16.00 11.38
CA ARG A 330 -22.89 -16.10 12.83
C ARG A 330 -23.17 -14.76 13.49
N ASN A 331 -22.60 -13.68 12.96
CA ASN A 331 -22.59 -12.39 13.64
C ASN A 331 -23.45 -11.33 12.92
N ALA A 332 -23.78 -11.50 11.64
CA ALA A 332 -24.58 -10.53 10.88
C ALA A 332 -26.03 -10.47 11.39
N ALA A 333 -26.55 -9.25 11.50
CA ALA A 333 -27.93 -8.96 11.88
C ALA A 333 -28.63 -8.12 10.80
N ALA A 334 -29.93 -7.89 10.96
CA ALA A 334 -30.67 -6.99 10.08
C ALA A 334 -30.02 -5.59 10.09
N GLY A 335 -29.59 -5.12 8.92
CA GLY A 335 -28.91 -3.82 8.76
C GLY A 335 -27.38 -3.88 8.79
N SER A 336 -26.75 -5.04 9.03
CA SER A 336 -25.31 -5.18 8.86
C SER A 336 -24.88 -4.90 7.41
N PRO A 337 -23.74 -4.22 7.19
CA PRO A 337 -23.16 -4.11 5.85
C PRO A 337 -22.95 -5.49 5.21
N ALA A 338 -23.06 -5.58 3.88
CA ALA A 338 -22.79 -6.81 3.16
C ALA A 338 -21.32 -7.25 3.32
N ILE A 339 -21.08 -8.56 3.23
CA ILE A 339 -19.73 -9.12 3.28
C ILE A 339 -18.83 -8.48 2.21
N ARG A 340 -17.62 -8.06 2.60
CA ARG A 340 -16.65 -7.33 1.76
C ARG A 340 -15.59 -8.24 1.15
N GLY A 341 -15.98 -9.41 0.71
CA GLY A 341 -15.09 -10.45 0.23
C GLY A 341 -14.52 -11.32 1.37
N ALA A 342 -14.13 -12.53 1.03
CA ALA A 342 -13.64 -13.52 1.97
C ALA A 342 -12.14 -13.83 1.86
N ASP A 343 -11.41 -13.14 0.98
CA ASP A 343 -9.99 -13.39 0.77
C ASP A 343 -9.12 -12.84 1.90
N PRO A 344 -7.99 -13.49 2.25
CA PRO A 344 -7.11 -13.04 3.32
C PRO A 344 -6.40 -11.72 2.97
N ALA A 345 -6.33 -10.80 3.93
CA ALA A 345 -5.50 -9.60 3.83
C ALA A 345 -4.05 -9.86 4.27
N ILE A 346 -3.83 -10.84 5.11
CA ILE A 346 -2.52 -11.25 5.64
C ILE A 346 -2.33 -12.74 5.38
N ILE A 347 -1.18 -13.09 4.79
CA ILE A 347 -0.77 -14.49 4.58
C ILE A 347 0.60 -14.69 5.20
N LEU A 348 0.73 -15.68 6.07
CA LEU A 348 1.93 -16.02 6.82
C LEU A 348 2.53 -17.30 6.31
N ILE A 349 3.84 -17.29 6.02
CA ILE A 349 4.58 -18.42 5.44
C ILE A 349 5.77 -18.75 6.37
N PRO A 350 5.75 -19.89 7.09
CA PRO A 350 6.85 -20.28 7.95
C PRO A 350 8.19 -20.29 7.22
N GLY A 351 9.23 -19.77 7.88
CA GLY A 351 10.58 -19.64 7.35
C GLY A 351 10.77 -18.60 6.25
N VAL A 352 9.67 -18.03 5.70
CA VAL A 352 9.69 -17.08 4.59
C VAL A 352 9.30 -15.68 5.03
N GLY A 353 8.20 -15.52 5.77
CA GLY A 353 7.73 -14.21 6.22
C GLY A 353 6.23 -14.01 6.01
N MET A 354 5.85 -12.77 5.75
CA MET A 354 4.47 -12.31 5.63
C MET A 354 4.22 -11.62 4.30
N PHE A 355 3.09 -11.92 3.68
CA PHE A 355 2.50 -11.11 2.62
C PHE A 355 1.25 -10.41 3.14
N SER A 356 1.12 -9.12 2.85
CA SER A 356 -0.07 -8.33 3.15
C SER A 356 -0.63 -7.70 1.89
N TYR A 357 -1.96 -7.61 1.79
CA TYR A 357 -2.67 -7.20 0.59
C TYR A 357 -3.63 -6.05 0.84
N GLY A 358 -3.79 -5.17 -0.16
CA GLY A 358 -4.68 -4.01 -0.09
C GLY A 358 -5.00 -3.43 -1.46
N LYS A 359 -5.96 -2.49 -1.50
CA LYS A 359 -6.40 -1.81 -2.74
C LYS A 359 -5.33 -0.89 -3.35
N ASN A 360 -4.22 -0.68 -2.69
CA ASN A 360 -3.03 0.02 -3.16
C ASN A 360 -1.84 -0.37 -2.28
N LYS A 361 -0.63 -0.05 -2.71
CA LYS A 361 0.61 -0.43 -2.00
C LYS A 361 0.68 0.12 -0.58
N GLN A 362 0.27 1.37 -0.35
CA GLN A 362 0.24 1.96 0.99
C GLN A 362 -0.68 1.15 1.92
N THR A 363 -1.89 0.79 1.45
CA THR A 363 -2.82 -0.01 2.26
C THR A 363 -2.27 -1.41 2.54
N ALA A 364 -1.62 -2.05 1.56
CA ALA A 364 -0.98 -3.34 1.75
C ALA A 364 0.14 -3.27 2.79
N ARG A 365 1.05 -2.28 2.69
CA ARG A 365 2.14 -2.07 3.64
C ARG A 365 1.61 -1.80 5.06
N VAL A 366 0.64 -0.91 5.19
CA VAL A 366 0.03 -0.56 6.48
C VAL A 366 -0.69 -1.76 7.10
N ALA A 367 -1.33 -2.63 6.31
CA ALA A 367 -1.90 -3.88 6.82
C ALA A 367 -0.82 -4.79 7.41
N GLY A 368 0.36 -4.88 6.76
CA GLY A 368 1.51 -5.60 7.31
C GLY A 368 2.06 -4.97 8.59
N GLU A 369 2.16 -3.64 8.65
CA GLU A 369 2.56 -2.92 9.87
C GLU A 369 1.61 -3.21 11.03
N PHE A 370 0.30 -3.21 10.79
CA PHE A 370 -0.69 -3.57 11.82
C PHE A 370 -0.57 -5.02 12.28
N TYR A 371 -0.21 -5.94 11.39
CA TYR A 371 0.00 -7.32 11.82
C TYR A 371 1.29 -7.47 12.63
N LEU A 372 2.34 -6.68 12.33
CA LEU A 372 3.53 -6.56 13.19
C LEU A 372 3.17 -6.01 14.58
N ASN A 373 2.34 -4.97 14.66
CA ASN A 373 1.82 -4.49 15.95
C ASN A 373 1.08 -5.61 16.71
N ALA A 374 0.23 -6.39 16.01
CA ALA A 374 -0.46 -7.52 16.62
C ALA A 374 0.51 -8.59 17.17
N ILE A 375 1.59 -8.91 16.44
CA ILE A 375 2.64 -9.82 16.92
C ILE A 375 3.32 -9.27 18.18
N ASN A 376 3.65 -7.97 18.22
CA ASN A 376 4.24 -7.33 19.40
C ASN A 376 3.29 -7.37 20.61
N VAL A 377 2.00 -7.10 20.36
CA VAL A 377 0.94 -7.20 21.38
C VAL A 377 0.84 -8.62 21.95
N MET A 378 0.76 -9.63 21.06
CA MET A 378 0.71 -11.04 21.46
C MET A 378 1.96 -11.42 22.25
N ARG A 379 3.15 -10.96 21.84
CA ARG A 379 4.41 -11.19 22.54
C ARG A 379 4.37 -10.64 23.98
N GLY A 380 3.93 -9.39 24.15
CA GLY A 380 3.84 -8.76 25.46
C GLY A 380 2.81 -9.43 26.36
N ALA A 381 1.63 -9.74 25.84
CA ALA A 381 0.56 -10.39 26.60
C ALA A 381 0.93 -11.82 26.98
N GLU A 382 1.45 -12.65 26.08
CA GLU A 382 1.92 -14.02 26.37
C GLU A 382 3.16 -14.02 27.26
N GLY A 383 4.00 -12.98 27.16
CA GLY A 383 5.16 -12.82 28.03
C GLY A 383 4.80 -12.69 29.51
N LEU A 384 3.76 -11.93 29.79
CA LEU A 384 3.30 -11.66 31.17
C LEU A 384 2.23 -12.65 31.65
N SER A 385 1.29 -13.02 30.77
CA SER A 385 0.08 -13.75 31.10
C SER A 385 -0.34 -14.69 29.97
N THR A 386 -1.57 -14.51 29.47
CA THR A 386 -2.14 -15.18 28.31
C THR A 386 -2.85 -14.15 27.44
N TYR A 387 -2.62 -14.17 26.14
CA TYR A 387 -3.29 -13.28 25.20
C TYR A 387 -4.78 -13.62 25.12
N ALA A 388 -5.62 -12.65 25.44
CA ALA A 388 -7.07 -12.73 25.44
C ALA A 388 -7.66 -11.56 24.64
N PRO A 389 -7.80 -11.69 23.30
CA PRO A 389 -8.42 -10.66 22.48
C PRO A 389 -9.91 -10.52 22.79
N ILE A 390 -10.51 -9.41 22.32
CA ILE A 390 -11.97 -9.24 22.38
C ILE A 390 -12.67 -10.38 21.62
N ASP A 391 -13.91 -10.66 21.98
CA ASP A 391 -14.68 -11.76 21.42
C ASP A 391 -15.05 -11.57 19.94
N GLU A 392 -15.47 -12.65 19.29
CA GLU A 392 -15.78 -12.66 17.86
C GLU A 392 -16.89 -11.69 17.48
N ALA A 393 -17.92 -11.56 18.32
CA ALA A 393 -19.06 -10.68 18.05
C ALA A 393 -18.64 -9.20 18.13
N GLU A 394 -17.76 -8.83 19.07
CA GLU A 394 -17.24 -7.48 19.18
C GLU A 394 -16.30 -7.15 18.00
N LYS A 395 -15.45 -8.13 17.55
CA LYS A 395 -14.65 -7.98 16.33
C LYS A 395 -15.53 -7.69 15.12
N PHE A 396 -16.62 -8.43 14.96
CA PHE A 396 -17.57 -8.25 13.87
C PHE A 396 -18.21 -6.87 13.90
N ARG A 397 -18.65 -6.39 15.08
CA ARG A 397 -19.26 -5.07 15.25
C ARG A 397 -18.35 -3.92 14.84
N ILE A 398 -17.02 -4.11 14.93
CA ILE A 398 -16.03 -3.14 14.47
C ILE A 398 -15.78 -3.30 12.98
N GLU A 399 -15.49 -4.53 12.52
CA GLU A 399 -15.15 -4.78 11.11
C GLU A 399 -16.29 -4.42 10.16
N TYR A 400 -17.54 -4.71 10.55
CA TYR A 400 -18.75 -4.43 9.77
C TYR A 400 -19.56 -3.26 10.34
N TRP A 401 -18.87 -2.29 10.90
CA TRP A 401 -19.53 -1.11 11.42
C TRP A 401 -20.08 -0.23 10.30
N ALA A 402 -21.37 0.14 10.39
CA ALA A 402 -22.02 0.95 9.36
C ALA A 402 -21.35 2.32 9.13
N LEU A 403 -20.76 2.91 10.18
CA LEU A 403 -20.04 4.18 10.07
C LEU A 403 -18.72 4.03 9.28
N GLU A 404 -18.00 2.94 9.47
CA GLU A 404 -16.79 2.65 8.69
C GLU A 404 -17.14 2.33 7.24
N GLU A 405 -18.23 1.62 6.99
CA GLU A 405 -18.75 1.39 5.64
C GLU A 405 -19.11 2.70 4.94
N ALA A 406 -19.76 3.64 5.64
CA ALA A 406 -20.06 4.95 5.11
C ALA A 406 -18.80 5.76 4.73
N LYS A 407 -17.69 5.62 5.48
CA LYS A 407 -16.38 6.20 5.13
C LYS A 407 -15.82 5.57 3.85
N LEU A 408 -15.87 4.24 3.74
CA LEU A 408 -15.39 3.52 2.55
C LEU A 408 -16.17 3.94 1.29
N GLN A 409 -17.47 4.12 1.39
CA GLN A 409 -18.31 4.57 0.25
C GLN A 409 -18.04 6.01 -0.19
N ARG A 410 -17.54 6.87 0.71
CA ARG A 410 -17.16 8.26 0.39
C ARG A 410 -15.77 8.39 -0.23
N MET A 411 -14.98 7.32 -0.26
CA MET A 411 -13.65 7.37 -0.87
C MET A 411 -13.73 7.69 -2.37
N PRO A 412 -12.74 8.41 -2.93
CA PRO A 412 -12.67 8.66 -4.35
C PRO A 412 -12.71 7.36 -5.15
N LYS A 413 -13.35 7.40 -6.33
CA LYS A 413 -13.35 6.24 -7.24
C LYS A 413 -11.91 5.85 -7.57
N PRO A 414 -11.61 4.55 -7.66
CA PRO A 414 -10.28 4.09 -8.08
C PRO A 414 -9.90 4.66 -9.44
N LYS A 415 -8.61 4.98 -9.60
CA LYS A 415 -8.06 5.35 -10.91
C LYS A 415 -8.11 4.16 -11.88
N PRO A 416 -8.04 4.37 -13.20
CA PRO A 416 -8.20 3.29 -14.20
C PRO A 416 -7.25 2.11 -14.06
N LEU A 417 -6.02 2.35 -13.58
CA LEU A 417 -5.01 1.31 -13.35
C LEU A 417 -4.73 1.06 -11.86
N ALA A 418 -5.65 1.45 -10.97
CA ALA A 418 -5.54 1.08 -9.57
C ALA A 418 -5.40 -0.45 -9.44
N THR A 419 -4.55 -0.90 -8.51
CA THR A 419 -4.18 -2.31 -8.29
C THR A 419 -3.35 -2.98 -9.38
N ARG A 420 -3.05 -2.29 -10.51
CA ARG A 420 -2.19 -2.85 -11.56
C ARG A 420 -0.71 -2.61 -11.24
N ILE A 421 0.12 -3.60 -11.56
CA ILE A 421 1.57 -3.59 -11.33
C ILE A 421 2.27 -3.67 -12.68
N ALA A 422 3.11 -2.69 -12.98
CA ALA A 422 3.78 -2.55 -14.26
C ALA A 422 5.30 -2.69 -14.13
N LEU A 423 5.91 -3.53 -14.98
CA LEU A 423 7.35 -3.59 -15.20
C LEU A 423 7.68 -2.92 -16.55
N VAL A 424 8.49 -1.85 -16.53
CA VAL A 424 8.88 -1.10 -17.73
C VAL A 424 10.39 -1.19 -17.93
N THR A 425 10.84 -1.80 -19.04
CA THR A 425 12.27 -1.96 -19.36
C THR A 425 12.83 -0.75 -20.10
N GLY A 426 14.11 -0.38 -19.83
CA GLY A 426 14.75 0.81 -20.39
C GLY A 426 14.02 2.11 -20.00
N ALA A 427 13.58 2.20 -18.75
CA ALA A 427 12.65 3.23 -18.31
C ALA A 427 13.29 4.34 -17.46
N ALA A 428 14.61 4.39 -17.32
CA ALA A 428 15.29 5.49 -16.63
C ALA A 428 15.17 6.82 -17.40
N SER A 429 14.83 6.79 -18.69
CA SER A 429 14.71 7.97 -19.53
C SER A 429 13.72 7.79 -20.70
N GLY A 430 13.51 8.84 -21.47
CA GLY A 430 12.85 8.80 -22.76
C GLY A 430 11.42 8.27 -22.75
N ILE A 431 11.09 7.44 -23.73
CA ILE A 431 9.76 6.84 -23.92
C ILE A 431 9.38 5.98 -22.70
N GLY A 432 10.31 5.15 -22.23
CA GLY A 432 10.04 4.26 -21.06
C GLY A 432 9.68 5.04 -19.81
N LYS A 433 10.40 6.14 -19.51
CA LYS A 433 10.09 7.00 -18.37
C LYS A 433 8.73 7.71 -18.53
N ALA A 434 8.41 8.19 -19.72
CA ALA A 434 7.11 8.79 -19.98
C ALA A 434 5.96 7.77 -19.81
N ILE A 435 6.16 6.52 -20.25
CA ILE A 435 5.20 5.42 -20.04
C ILE A 435 5.03 5.17 -18.53
N ALA A 436 6.13 4.99 -17.80
CA ALA A 436 6.12 4.77 -16.36
C ALA A 436 5.37 5.91 -15.64
N THR A 437 5.65 7.16 -16.00
CA THR A 437 4.97 8.34 -15.44
C THR A 437 3.47 8.32 -15.71
N ARG A 438 3.05 7.98 -16.93
CA ARG A 438 1.63 7.91 -17.27
C ARG A 438 0.91 6.78 -16.53
N LEU A 439 1.48 5.57 -16.47
CA LEU A 439 0.88 4.44 -15.78
C LEU A 439 0.74 4.72 -14.26
N ALA A 440 1.78 5.31 -13.64
CA ALA A 440 1.72 5.72 -12.24
C ALA A 440 0.67 6.81 -11.97
N ALA A 441 0.55 7.80 -12.85
CA ALA A 441 -0.48 8.84 -12.76
C ALA A 441 -1.89 8.27 -12.80
N GLU A 442 -2.09 7.16 -13.51
CA GLU A 442 -3.36 6.43 -13.62
C GLU A 442 -3.56 5.38 -12.50
N GLY A 443 -2.65 5.30 -11.54
CA GLY A 443 -2.79 4.51 -10.31
C GLY A 443 -2.05 3.18 -10.28
N ALA A 444 -1.27 2.84 -11.30
CA ALA A 444 -0.44 1.64 -11.29
C ALA A 444 0.76 1.78 -10.33
N CYS A 445 1.17 0.67 -9.70
CA CYS A 445 2.50 0.54 -9.14
C CYS A 445 3.50 0.24 -10.26
N VAL A 446 4.67 0.89 -10.28
CA VAL A 446 5.57 0.81 -11.42
C VAL A 446 6.98 0.40 -10.99
N VAL A 447 7.54 -0.60 -11.68
CA VAL A 447 8.96 -0.95 -11.59
C VAL A 447 9.68 -0.40 -12.82
N ILE A 448 10.67 0.43 -12.58
CA ILE A 448 11.56 1.01 -13.59
C ILE A 448 12.80 0.15 -13.66
N ALA A 449 12.90 -0.66 -14.71
CA ALA A 449 14.05 -1.53 -14.96
C ALA A 449 14.97 -0.89 -16.00
N ASP A 450 16.22 -0.69 -15.66
CA ASP A 450 17.23 -0.12 -16.56
C ASP A 450 18.61 -0.75 -16.31
N LEU A 451 19.53 -0.63 -17.25
CA LEU A 451 20.89 -1.13 -17.09
C LEU A 451 21.62 -0.39 -15.96
N ASP A 452 21.32 0.89 -15.76
CA ASP A 452 21.90 1.77 -14.75
C ASP A 452 20.96 1.87 -13.53
N ALA A 453 21.36 1.21 -12.44
CA ALA A 453 20.59 1.17 -11.20
C ALA A 453 20.32 2.56 -10.60
N GLU A 454 21.30 3.44 -10.57
CA GLU A 454 21.17 4.77 -9.97
C GLU A 454 20.18 5.64 -10.76
N LYS A 455 20.26 5.58 -12.09
CA LYS A 455 19.29 6.28 -12.96
C LYS A 455 17.88 5.69 -12.83
N ALA A 456 17.76 4.36 -12.72
CA ALA A 456 16.46 3.72 -12.49
C ALA A 456 15.82 4.19 -11.18
N GLN A 457 16.58 4.22 -10.08
CA GLN A 457 16.11 4.69 -8.77
C GLN A 457 15.74 6.18 -8.79
N ALA A 458 16.58 7.03 -9.42
CA ALA A 458 16.28 8.45 -9.58
C ALA A 458 14.98 8.68 -10.39
N ALA A 459 14.82 7.96 -11.49
CA ALA A 459 13.63 8.03 -12.32
C ALA A 459 12.38 7.55 -11.57
N ALA A 460 12.48 6.48 -10.77
CA ALA A 460 11.38 5.97 -9.95
C ALA A 460 10.91 7.03 -8.93
N ALA A 461 11.85 7.68 -8.25
CA ALA A 461 11.52 8.76 -7.32
C ALA A 461 10.84 9.97 -8.02
N GLU A 462 11.26 10.32 -9.23
CA GLU A 462 10.61 11.37 -10.03
C GLU A 462 9.21 10.97 -10.48
N VAL A 463 9.05 9.75 -10.98
CA VAL A 463 7.75 9.19 -11.41
C VAL A 463 6.77 9.17 -10.23
N ALA A 464 7.21 8.69 -9.08
CA ALA A 464 6.36 8.64 -7.88
C ALA A 464 5.90 10.05 -7.44
N ARG A 465 6.82 11.03 -7.42
CA ARG A 465 6.47 12.42 -7.09
C ARG A 465 5.50 13.03 -8.11
N ALA A 466 5.70 12.77 -9.39
CA ALA A 466 4.79 13.21 -10.44
C ALA A 466 3.38 12.60 -10.30
N ALA A 467 3.27 11.38 -9.77
CA ALA A 467 2.01 10.72 -9.47
C ALA A 467 1.36 11.18 -8.16
N GLY A 468 2.03 12.06 -7.38
CA GLY A 468 1.51 12.65 -6.14
C GLY A 468 2.04 12.03 -4.84
N ALA A 469 3.04 11.13 -4.90
CA ALA A 469 3.65 10.61 -3.69
C ALA A 469 4.39 11.70 -2.91
N SER A 470 4.06 11.86 -1.63
CA SER A 470 4.64 12.92 -0.78
C SER A 470 5.75 12.43 0.16
N LYS A 471 5.60 11.25 0.74
CA LYS A 471 6.54 10.70 1.72
C LYS A 471 7.19 9.39 1.22
N ASN A 472 6.41 8.42 0.85
CA ASN A 472 6.87 7.08 0.51
C ASN A 472 6.78 6.84 -1.00
N THR A 473 7.83 7.22 -1.73
CA THR A 473 7.90 7.07 -3.19
C THR A 473 7.85 5.60 -3.63
N ALA A 474 8.35 4.69 -2.79
CA ALA A 474 8.33 3.24 -3.04
C ALA A 474 6.92 2.63 -3.05
N ASP A 475 5.92 3.31 -2.46
CA ASP A 475 4.52 2.87 -2.59
C ASP A 475 3.94 3.07 -4.01
N VAL A 476 4.65 3.81 -4.87
CA VAL A 476 4.22 4.10 -6.25
C VAL A 476 5.19 3.56 -7.29
N ALA A 477 6.50 3.80 -7.10
CA ALA A 477 7.50 3.34 -8.08
C ALA A 477 8.81 2.95 -7.39
N VAL A 478 9.43 1.88 -7.92
CA VAL A 478 10.77 1.41 -7.53
C VAL A 478 11.66 1.28 -8.76
N GLY A 479 12.96 1.55 -8.59
CA GLY A 479 13.98 1.43 -9.65
C GLY A 479 14.89 0.25 -9.39
N ILE A 480 15.14 -0.56 -10.42
CA ILE A 480 16.01 -1.74 -10.34
C ILE A 480 16.99 -1.80 -11.52
N ALA A 481 18.15 -2.44 -11.28
CA ALA A 481 19.07 -2.79 -12.36
C ALA A 481 18.52 -3.99 -13.13
N ALA A 482 18.54 -3.95 -14.47
CA ALA A 482 18.18 -5.09 -15.31
C ALA A 482 18.90 -5.03 -16.66
N ASN A 483 19.70 -6.05 -16.95
CA ASN A 483 20.23 -6.28 -18.28
C ASN A 483 19.29 -7.25 -19.04
N VAL A 484 18.52 -6.74 -19.97
CA VAL A 484 17.55 -7.56 -20.73
C VAL A 484 18.20 -8.63 -21.63
N THR A 485 19.52 -8.59 -21.85
CA THR A 485 20.24 -9.59 -22.64
C THR A 485 20.65 -10.83 -21.84
N ASP A 486 20.52 -10.74 -20.50
CA ASP A 486 20.88 -11.75 -19.51
C ASP A 486 19.63 -12.35 -18.91
N GLU A 487 19.47 -13.67 -19.01
CA GLU A 487 18.28 -14.37 -18.55
C GLU A 487 18.12 -14.32 -17.03
N ASP A 488 19.21 -14.46 -16.28
CA ASP A 488 19.17 -14.43 -14.82
C ASP A 488 18.85 -13.02 -14.30
N ALA A 489 19.41 -11.99 -14.95
CA ALA A 489 19.08 -10.60 -14.61
C ALA A 489 17.60 -10.25 -14.92
N VAL A 490 17.05 -10.81 -15.98
CA VAL A 490 15.62 -10.66 -16.32
C VAL A 490 14.74 -11.36 -15.27
N GLN A 491 15.10 -12.60 -14.88
CA GLN A 491 14.36 -13.31 -13.82
C GLN A 491 14.43 -12.53 -12.50
N ALA A 492 15.62 -12.08 -12.11
CA ALA A 492 15.77 -11.26 -10.90
C ALA A 492 14.93 -9.97 -10.92
N ALA A 493 14.77 -9.35 -12.10
CA ALA A 493 13.91 -8.17 -12.25
C ALA A 493 12.42 -8.50 -12.07
N VAL A 494 11.95 -9.64 -12.54
CA VAL A 494 10.59 -10.13 -12.32
C VAL A 494 10.40 -10.49 -10.85
N ASP A 495 11.34 -11.19 -10.23
CA ASP A 495 11.30 -11.56 -8.80
C ASP A 495 11.25 -10.31 -7.91
N ALA A 496 12.10 -9.30 -8.19
CA ALA A 496 12.06 -8.02 -7.49
C ALA A 496 10.71 -7.30 -7.65
N THR A 497 10.07 -7.43 -8.82
CA THR A 497 8.74 -6.84 -9.07
C THR A 497 7.67 -7.49 -8.20
N VAL A 498 7.62 -8.82 -8.17
CA VAL A 498 6.61 -9.54 -7.39
C VAL A 498 6.84 -9.40 -5.89
N LEU A 499 8.08 -9.30 -5.42
CA LEU A 499 8.38 -9.01 -4.02
C LEU A 499 7.99 -7.57 -3.65
N ALA A 500 8.26 -6.60 -4.53
CA ALA A 500 7.93 -5.20 -4.26
C ALA A 500 6.42 -4.96 -4.18
N PHE A 501 5.62 -5.59 -5.04
CA PHE A 501 4.20 -5.25 -5.21
C PHE A 501 3.24 -6.46 -5.14
N GLY A 502 3.75 -7.64 -4.88
CA GLY A 502 2.96 -8.87 -4.69
C GLY A 502 2.55 -9.57 -5.99
N GLY A 503 2.96 -9.08 -7.17
CA GLY A 503 2.61 -9.68 -8.45
C GLY A 503 3.00 -8.85 -9.66
N LEU A 504 2.40 -9.13 -10.81
CA LEU A 504 2.67 -8.45 -12.09
C LEU A 504 1.41 -8.43 -12.97
N ASP A 505 1.13 -7.33 -13.66
CA ASP A 505 -0.02 -7.21 -14.57
C ASP A 505 0.31 -6.62 -15.93
N ILE A 506 1.31 -5.74 -16.00
CA ILE A 506 1.65 -4.98 -17.22
C ILE A 506 3.16 -5.09 -17.44
N VAL A 507 3.54 -5.49 -18.63
CA VAL A 507 4.95 -5.57 -19.04
C VAL A 507 5.17 -4.71 -20.28
N ILE A 508 6.13 -3.79 -20.20
CA ILE A 508 6.47 -2.91 -21.31
C ILE A 508 7.88 -3.23 -21.78
N ASN A 509 7.95 -3.89 -22.93
CA ASN A 509 9.19 -4.16 -23.66
C ASN A 509 9.61 -2.89 -24.38
N ASN A 510 10.31 -1.97 -23.68
CA ASN A 510 10.76 -0.70 -24.22
C ASN A 510 12.27 -0.61 -24.36
N ALA A 511 13.07 -1.41 -23.66
CA ALA A 511 14.52 -1.39 -23.77
C ALA A 511 14.97 -1.51 -25.24
N GLY A 512 15.82 -0.60 -25.68
CA GLY A 512 16.25 -0.59 -27.07
C GLY A 512 17.30 0.47 -27.38
N LEU A 513 17.97 0.27 -28.49
CA LEU A 513 18.98 1.15 -29.05
C LEU A 513 18.88 1.17 -30.59
N SER A 514 19.49 2.13 -31.24
CA SER A 514 19.54 2.22 -32.70
C SER A 514 20.93 2.55 -33.19
N LEU A 515 21.46 1.72 -34.07
CA LEU A 515 22.67 1.95 -34.82
C LEU A 515 22.35 1.97 -36.30
N SER A 516 22.46 3.13 -36.93
CA SER A 516 22.19 3.31 -38.38
C SER A 516 23.48 3.26 -39.16
N LYS A 517 23.63 2.26 -40.02
CA LYS A 517 24.81 2.04 -40.90
C LYS A 517 24.37 1.49 -42.24
N ALA A 518 25.12 1.78 -43.30
CA ALA A 518 24.95 1.12 -44.60
C ALA A 518 25.15 -0.39 -44.47
N LEU A 519 24.58 -1.18 -45.35
CA LEU A 519 24.70 -2.63 -45.32
C LEU A 519 26.17 -3.11 -45.22
N LEU A 520 27.04 -2.55 -46.04
CA LEU A 520 28.47 -2.95 -46.12
C LEU A 520 29.29 -2.51 -44.88
N ASP A 521 28.79 -1.52 -44.12
CA ASP A 521 29.45 -1.00 -42.90
C ASP A 521 28.84 -1.62 -41.62
N THR A 522 27.75 -2.37 -41.73
CA THR A 522 27.09 -3.04 -40.61
C THR A 522 27.88 -4.30 -40.24
N THR A 523 28.57 -4.28 -39.11
CA THR A 523 29.31 -5.44 -38.59
C THR A 523 28.39 -6.48 -37.97
N VAL A 524 28.89 -7.73 -37.84
CA VAL A 524 28.18 -8.78 -37.09
C VAL A 524 27.92 -8.33 -35.63
N ALA A 525 28.87 -7.65 -35.01
CA ALA A 525 28.72 -7.12 -33.66
C ALA A 525 27.56 -6.07 -33.55
N ASP A 526 27.41 -5.19 -34.57
CA ASP A 526 26.28 -4.24 -34.62
C ASP A 526 24.95 -4.95 -34.78
N TRP A 527 24.92 -6.01 -35.56
CA TRP A 527 23.73 -6.86 -35.75
C TRP A 527 23.38 -7.56 -34.46
N ASP A 528 24.35 -8.28 -33.88
CA ASP A 528 24.12 -9.06 -32.63
C ASP A 528 23.72 -8.18 -31.46
N LEU A 529 24.33 -7.01 -31.28
CA LEU A 529 23.98 -6.08 -30.21
C LEU A 529 22.51 -5.68 -30.31
N GLN A 530 22.02 -5.28 -31.48
CA GLN A 530 20.64 -4.84 -31.66
C GLN A 530 19.63 -5.98 -31.48
N HIS A 531 19.95 -7.16 -31.99
CA HIS A 531 19.11 -8.36 -31.83
C HIS A 531 19.10 -8.86 -30.40
N ASN A 532 20.25 -8.88 -29.72
CA ASN A 532 20.32 -9.32 -28.32
C ASN A 532 19.52 -8.40 -27.39
N VAL A 533 19.62 -7.07 -27.57
CA VAL A 533 18.89 -6.14 -26.69
C VAL A 533 17.39 -6.13 -26.98
N MET A 534 17.00 -6.07 -28.26
CA MET A 534 15.60 -5.80 -28.61
C MET A 534 14.80 -7.09 -28.89
N ALA A 535 15.27 -7.97 -29.78
CA ALA A 535 14.54 -9.19 -30.13
C ALA A 535 14.63 -10.24 -29.00
N LYS A 536 15.86 -10.68 -28.68
CA LYS A 536 16.10 -11.64 -27.59
C LYS A 536 15.66 -11.08 -26.24
N GLY A 537 16.01 -9.82 -25.93
CA GLY A 537 15.66 -9.20 -24.65
C GLY A 537 14.14 -9.14 -24.42
N SER A 538 13.37 -8.72 -25.44
CA SER A 538 11.90 -8.72 -25.33
C SER A 538 11.33 -10.13 -25.15
N PHE A 539 11.90 -11.13 -25.83
CA PHE A 539 11.52 -12.53 -25.66
C PHE A 539 11.78 -13.00 -24.21
N LEU A 540 12.97 -12.74 -23.66
CA LEU A 540 13.33 -13.15 -22.30
C LEU A 540 12.40 -12.52 -21.25
N VAL A 541 12.16 -11.20 -21.35
CA VAL A 541 11.26 -10.47 -20.45
C VAL A 541 9.84 -11.00 -20.56
N SER A 542 9.32 -11.18 -21.78
CA SER A 542 7.95 -11.69 -21.98
C SER A 542 7.79 -13.10 -21.46
N ARG A 543 8.80 -14.00 -21.65
CA ARG A 543 8.77 -15.37 -21.15
C ARG A 543 8.78 -15.44 -19.63
N ALA A 544 9.64 -14.67 -18.97
CA ALA A 544 9.70 -14.64 -17.50
C ALA A 544 8.40 -14.07 -16.91
N ALA A 545 7.88 -13.00 -17.49
CA ALA A 545 6.62 -12.39 -17.06
C ALA A 545 5.41 -13.29 -17.29
N ALA A 546 5.33 -14.01 -18.43
CA ALA A 546 4.23 -14.89 -18.77
C ALA A 546 4.01 -15.99 -17.72
N LYS A 547 5.09 -16.53 -17.12
CA LYS A 547 5.00 -17.49 -16.02
C LYS A 547 4.19 -16.94 -14.85
N VAL A 548 4.51 -15.72 -14.44
CA VAL A 548 3.81 -15.02 -13.32
C VAL A 548 2.36 -14.74 -13.69
N LEU A 549 2.11 -14.19 -14.90
CA LEU A 549 0.75 -13.83 -15.36
C LEU A 549 -0.17 -15.05 -15.45
N ILE A 550 0.33 -16.18 -15.95
CA ILE A 550 -0.41 -17.43 -16.06
C ILE A 550 -0.72 -18.00 -14.67
N GLU A 551 0.29 -18.13 -13.80
CA GLU A 551 0.12 -18.69 -12.46
C GLU A 551 -0.82 -17.80 -11.60
N GLN A 552 -0.70 -16.47 -11.73
CA GLN A 552 -1.56 -15.53 -11.05
C GLN A 552 -3.03 -15.64 -11.49
N GLY A 553 -3.29 -15.93 -12.78
CA GLY A 553 -4.65 -16.16 -13.31
C GLY A 553 -5.55 -14.92 -13.35
N LEU A 554 -4.97 -13.71 -13.26
CA LEU A 554 -5.69 -12.42 -13.28
C LEU A 554 -5.66 -11.74 -14.65
N GLY A 555 -5.15 -12.44 -15.68
CA GLY A 555 -4.88 -11.87 -16.99
C GLY A 555 -3.68 -10.92 -16.96
N GLY A 556 -3.55 -10.08 -17.99
CA GLY A 556 -2.45 -9.10 -18.05
C GLY A 556 -2.26 -8.45 -19.40
N ASP A 557 -1.24 -7.58 -19.50
CA ASP A 557 -0.87 -6.84 -20.69
C ASP A 557 0.63 -6.91 -20.95
N ILE A 558 1.03 -7.36 -22.14
CA ILE A 558 2.41 -7.25 -22.63
C ILE A 558 2.42 -6.29 -23.83
N VAL A 559 3.13 -5.17 -23.71
CA VAL A 559 3.20 -4.16 -24.75
C VAL A 559 4.64 -4.00 -25.27
N TYR A 560 4.81 -4.11 -26.57
CA TYR A 560 6.08 -3.93 -27.24
C TYR A 560 6.20 -2.51 -27.82
N ILE A 561 7.23 -1.79 -27.46
CA ILE A 561 7.60 -0.54 -28.13
C ILE A 561 8.46 -0.89 -29.34
N SER A 562 7.79 -1.17 -30.44
CA SER A 562 8.40 -1.53 -31.70
C SER A 562 8.82 -0.26 -32.49
N SER A 563 8.48 -0.11 -33.73
CA SER A 563 8.76 1.06 -34.57
C SER A 563 7.96 0.99 -35.86
N LYS A 564 7.74 2.14 -36.52
CA LYS A 564 7.32 2.13 -37.92
C LYS A 564 8.27 1.32 -38.83
N ASN A 565 9.56 1.24 -38.44
CA ASN A 565 10.56 0.49 -39.18
C ASN A 565 10.38 -1.04 -39.13
N SER A 566 9.43 -1.53 -38.35
CA SER A 566 8.97 -2.93 -38.45
C SER A 566 8.27 -3.23 -39.79
N ILE A 567 7.83 -2.19 -40.49
CA ILE A 567 7.08 -2.26 -41.79
C ILE A 567 7.78 -1.46 -42.88
N PHE A 568 8.29 -0.26 -42.54
CA PHE A 568 8.89 0.67 -43.50
C PHE A 568 10.31 0.26 -43.89
N ALA A 569 10.55 0.09 -45.20
CA ALA A 569 11.87 -0.21 -45.77
C ALA A 569 12.68 1.07 -45.94
N GLY A 570 13.50 1.44 -44.94
CA GLY A 570 14.42 2.59 -45.02
C GLY A 570 15.85 2.15 -45.25
N PRO A 571 16.67 2.86 -46.03
CA PRO A 571 18.08 2.53 -46.22
C PRO A 571 18.90 2.77 -44.98
N ASN A 572 20.07 2.17 -44.90
CA ASN A 572 21.06 2.33 -43.80
C ASN A 572 20.54 1.91 -42.41
N ASN A 573 19.66 0.92 -42.32
CA ASN A 573 19.04 0.57 -41.06
C ASN A 573 18.64 -0.92 -40.94
N ILE A 574 19.42 -1.79 -41.61
CA ILE A 574 19.04 -3.19 -41.78
C ILE A 574 18.89 -3.92 -40.46
N ALA A 575 19.87 -3.82 -39.54
CA ALA A 575 19.87 -4.54 -38.28
C ALA A 575 18.70 -4.06 -37.38
N TYR A 576 18.53 -2.75 -37.25
CA TYR A 576 17.41 -2.17 -36.46
C TYR A 576 16.05 -2.56 -37.02
N SER A 577 15.83 -2.40 -38.31
CA SER A 577 14.53 -2.68 -38.94
C SER A 577 14.19 -4.17 -38.87
N ALA A 578 15.16 -5.06 -39.08
CA ALA A 578 14.99 -6.50 -38.93
C ALA A 578 14.60 -6.88 -37.50
N THR A 579 15.28 -6.31 -36.51
CA THR A 579 14.94 -6.52 -35.08
C THR A 579 13.55 -6.01 -34.73
N LYS A 580 13.13 -4.86 -35.25
CA LYS A 580 11.80 -4.31 -35.02
C LYS A 580 10.70 -5.12 -35.72
N ALA A 581 11.00 -5.73 -36.87
CA ALA A 581 10.10 -6.65 -37.56
C ALA A 581 9.93 -7.96 -36.76
N ASP A 582 11.01 -8.48 -36.15
CA ASP A 582 10.99 -9.60 -35.21
C ASP A 582 10.07 -9.29 -34.03
N GLN A 583 10.29 -8.16 -33.32
CA GLN A 583 9.40 -7.73 -32.21
C GLN A 583 7.92 -7.65 -32.63
N ALA A 584 7.64 -7.11 -33.83
CA ALA A 584 6.27 -7.02 -34.33
C ALA A 584 5.67 -8.40 -34.62
N HIS A 585 6.49 -9.40 -34.96
CA HIS A 585 6.02 -10.77 -35.14
C HIS A 585 5.84 -11.50 -33.82
N GLN A 586 6.72 -11.29 -32.84
CA GLN A 586 6.56 -11.80 -31.46
C GLN A 586 5.21 -11.39 -30.85
N VAL A 587 4.76 -10.14 -31.05
CA VAL A 587 3.44 -9.67 -30.61
C VAL A 587 2.32 -10.59 -31.10
N ARG A 588 2.33 -10.97 -32.38
CA ARG A 588 1.28 -11.83 -32.97
C ARG A 588 1.34 -13.26 -32.44
N LEU A 589 2.55 -13.81 -32.30
CA LEU A 589 2.76 -15.17 -31.80
C LEU A 589 2.33 -15.27 -30.34
N LEU A 590 2.80 -14.34 -29.49
CA LEU A 590 2.46 -14.34 -28.06
C LEU A 590 0.98 -14.02 -27.81
N ALA A 591 0.34 -13.19 -28.65
CA ALA A 591 -1.09 -12.96 -28.58
C ALA A 591 -1.89 -14.25 -28.83
N ALA A 592 -1.41 -15.11 -29.76
CA ALA A 592 -2.03 -16.40 -30.04
C ALA A 592 -1.80 -17.44 -28.91
N GLU A 593 -0.61 -17.42 -28.28
CA GLU A 593 -0.25 -18.39 -27.24
C GLU A 593 -0.85 -18.01 -25.87
N LEU A 594 -0.87 -16.71 -25.51
CA LEU A 594 -1.24 -16.26 -24.17
C LEU A 594 -2.70 -15.81 -24.04
N GLY A 595 -3.43 -15.74 -25.15
CA GLY A 595 -4.81 -15.27 -25.17
C GLY A 595 -5.76 -16.11 -24.31
N GLU A 596 -5.58 -17.44 -24.29
CA GLU A 596 -6.38 -18.36 -23.45
C GLU A 596 -6.22 -18.14 -21.94
N HIS A 597 -5.08 -17.52 -21.54
CA HIS A 597 -4.81 -17.13 -20.15
C HIS A 597 -5.28 -15.68 -19.83
N GLY A 598 -6.02 -15.03 -20.73
CA GLY A 598 -6.47 -13.65 -20.55
C GLY A 598 -5.36 -12.60 -20.66
N VAL A 599 -4.18 -12.96 -21.19
CA VAL A 599 -3.05 -12.05 -21.38
C VAL A 599 -3.10 -11.46 -22.77
N LYS A 600 -3.23 -10.12 -22.84
CA LYS A 600 -3.21 -9.37 -24.10
C LYS A 600 -1.78 -9.01 -24.48
N VAL A 601 -1.43 -9.19 -25.74
CA VAL A 601 -0.12 -8.79 -26.29
C VAL A 601 -0.30 -7.86 -27.46
N ASN A 602 0.19 -6.61 -27.33
CA ASN A 602 0.02 -5.58 -28.35
C ASN A 602 1.35 -4.82 -28.60
N GLY A 603 1.42 -4.10 -29.70
CA GLY A 603 2.57 -3.31 -30.08
C GLY A 603 2.25 -1.84 -30.33
N ILE A 604 3.22 -0.98 -30.10
CA ILE A 604 3.21 0.42 -30.52
C ILE A 604 4.30 0.61 -31.57
N ASN A 605 3.99 1.32 -32.64
CA ASN A 605 4.92 1.66 -33.72
C ASN A 605 5.18 3.19 -33.76
N PRO A 606 6.08 3.72 -32.92
CA PRO A 606 6.43 5.14 -32.95
C PRO A 606 7.30 5.49 -34.17
N ASP A 607 7.28 6.76 -34.58
CA ASP A 607 8.28 7.38 -35.45
C ASP A 607 8.61 8.81 -35.02
N GLY A 608 9.84 9.22 -35.24
CA GLY A 608 10.28 10.60 -35.12
C GLY A 608 10.19 11.17 -33.69
N VAL A 609 10.27 10.33 -32.67
CA VAL A 609 10.32 10.77 -31.27
C VAL A 609 11.72 11.29 -30.97
N VAL A 610 12.00 12.55 -31.35
CA VAL A 610 13.32 13.16 -31.23
C VAL A 610 13.53 13.76 -29.83
N ARG A 611 12.67 14.66 -29.41
CA ARG A 611 12.78 15.31 -28.12
C ARG A 611 12.44 14.33 -26.99
N GLY A 612 13.28 14.33 -25.97
CA GLY A 612 13.09 13.49 -24.78
C GLY A 612 13.39 12.01 -24.99
N SER A 613 13.81 11.57 -26.18
CA SER A 613 14.19 10.17 -26.44
C SER A 613 15.67 9.92 -26.19
N GLY A 614 15.99 8.87 -25.41
CA GLY A 614 17.37 8.45 -25.15
C GLY A 614 18.12 8.00 -26.42
N ILE A 615 17.42 7.52 -27.47
CA ILE A 615 18.00 7.10 -28.74
C ILE A 615 18.66 8.29 -29.47
N PHE A 616 18.10 9.48 -29.39
CA PHE A 616 18.62 10.69 -30.02
C PHE A 616 19.68 11.41 -29.19
N ALA A 617 19.90 11.01 -27.94
CA ALA A 617 20.98 11.48 -27.10
C ALA A 617 22.35 10.90 -27.54
N GLY A 618 23.45 11.41 -27.00
CA GLY A 618 24.78 10.83 -27.24
C GLY A 618 25.34 10.99 -28.64
N GLY A 619 24.92 12.05 -29.37
CA GLY A 619 25.49 12.41 -30.68
C GLY A 619 24.87 11.69 -31.88
N TRP A 620 23.91 10.77 -31.66
CA TRP A 620 23.17 10.14 -32.77
C TRP A 620 22.23 11.16 -33.47
N GLY A 621 21.58 12.03 -32.68
CA GLY A 621 20.76 13.12 -33.19
C GLY A 621 21.52 14.04 -34.13
N ALA A 622 22.73 14.50 -33.73
CA ALA A 622 23.60 15.31 -34.55
C ALA A 622 24.00 14.63 -35.87
N LYS A 623 24.40 13.34 -35.81
CA LYS A 623 24.72 12.55 -37.02
C LYS A 623 23.53 12.43 -37.98
N ARG A 624 22.34 12.23 -37.41
CA ARG A 624 21.10 12.11 -38.22
C ARG A 624 20.68 13.45 -38.84
N ALA A 625 20.81 14.55 -38.08
CA ALA A 625 20.58 15.89 -38.59
C ALA A 625 21.52 16.24 -39.76
N ALA A 626 22.82 15.90 -39.61
CA ALA A 626 23.80 16.08 -40.67
C ALA A 626 23.44 15.32 -41.98
N VAL A 627 22.95 14.06 -41.86
CA VAL A 627 22.51 13.29 -43.02
C VAL A 627 21.34 13.97 -43.75
N TYR A 628 20.47 14.68 -43.03
CA TYR A 628 19.34 15.38 -43.60
C TYR A 628 19.63 16.85 -43.96
N GLY A 629 20.81 17.36 -43.66
CA GLY A 629 21.22 18.73 -43.91
C GLY A 629 20.43 19.75 -43.06
N VAL A 630 20.03 19.40 -41.86
CA VAL A 630 19.31 20.28 -40.93
C VAL A 630 20.10 20.44 -39.62
N ALA A 631 19.82 21.51 -38.87
CA ALA A 631 20.35 21.67 -37.53
C ALA A 631 19.75 20.59 -36.58
N GLU A 632 20.50 20.18 -35.55
CA GLU A 632 20.05 19.12 -34.60
C GLU A 632 18.74 19.55 -33.90
N GLU A 633 18.61 20.83 -33.54
CA GLU A 633 17.42 21.41 -32.94
C GLU A 633 16.17 21.39 -33.82
N ASP A 634 16.36 21.35 -35.15
CA ASP A 634 15.28 21.30 -36.12
C ASP A 634 14.92 19.89 -36.57
N LEU A 635 15.63 18.88 -36.08
CA LEU A 635 15.40 17.48 -36.46
C LEU A 635 13.97 17.02 -36.19
N GLY A 636 13.38 17.40 -35.05
CA GLY A 636 11.98 17.09 -34.72
C GLY A 636 11.00 17.70 -35.72
N LYS A 637 11.20 18.96 -36.09
CA LYS A 637 10.39 19.64 -37.13
C LYS A 637 10.55 18.99 -38.51
N TYR A 638 11.77 18.58 -38.86
CA TYR A 638 12.04 17.84 -40.08
C TYR A 638 11.24 16.54 -40.16
N TYR A 639 11.24 15.74 -39.04
CA TYR A 639 10.43 14.52 -38.99
C TYR A 639 8.93 14.85 -39.11
N ALA A 640 8.46 15.88 -38.42
CA ALA A 640 7.06 16.30 -38.48
C ALA A 640 6.60 16.62 -39.91
N GLN A 641 7.42 17.32 -40.73
CA GLN A 641 7.09 17.67 -42.09
C GLN A 641 6.90 16.47 -43.04
N ARG A 642 7.44 15.31 -42.67
CA ARG A 642 7.29 14.05 -43.44
C ARG A 642 5.99 13.30 -43.13
N THR A 643 5.26 13.70 -42.08
CA THR A 643 4.02 13.06 -41.65
C THR A 643 2.79 13.75 -42.26
N LEU A 644 1.63 13.08 -42.21
CA LEU A 644 0.37 13.65 -42.67
C LEU A 644 -0.13 14.78 -41.77
N LEU A 645 0.00 14.61 -40.44
CA LEU A 645 -0.47 15.59 -39.46
C LEU A 645 0.47 16.78 -39.28
N LYS A 646 1.69 16.75 -39.83
CA LYS A 646 2.72 17.79 -39.69
C LYS A 646 3.02 18.16 -38.25
N ARG A 647 2.99 17.19 -37.35
CA ARG A 647 3.21 17.34 -35.90
C ARG A 647 4.34 16.47 -35.42
N GLU A 648 5.09 16.96 -34.44
CA GLU A 648 6.09 16.18 -33.74
C GLU A 648 5.44 15.11 -32.87
N VAL A 649 6.05 13.92 -32.83
CA VAL A 649 5.69 12.87 -31.89
C VAL A 649 6.62 12.97 -30.67
N LEU A 650 6.02 12.99 -29.47
CA LEU A 650 6.71 13.09 -28.18
C LEU A 650 6.54 11.79 -27.39
N PRO A 651 7.41 11.53 -26.39
CA PRO A 651 7.28 10.36 -25.51
C PRO A 651 5.89 10.21 -24.89
N GLU A 652 5.24 11.32 -24.51
CA GLU A 652 3.91 11.35 -23.91
C GLU A 652 2.81 10.83 -24.85
N HIS A 653 2.97 11.01 -26.17
CA HIS A 653 2.01 10.47 -27.14
C HIS A 653 2.09 8.94 -27.19
N VAL A 654 3.31 8.38 -27.07
CA VAL A 654 3.53 6.94 -26.97
C VAL A 654 2.96 6.40 -25.65
N ALA A 655 3.23 7.09 -24.54
CA ALA A 655 2.72 6.75 -23.21
C ALA A 655 1.19 6.73 -23.16
N ASN A 656 0.53 7.68 -23.81
CA ASN A 656 -0.93 7.73 -23.91
C ASN A 656 -1.49 6.51 -24.68
N ALA A 657 -0.85 6.10 -25.76
CA ALA A 657 -1.27 4.93 -26.52
C ALA A 657 -1.08 3.63 -25.71
N VAL A 658 0.03 3.51 -24.94
CA VAL A 658 0.26 2.39 -24.03
C VAL A 658 -0.84 2.34 -22.96
N PHE A 659 -1.16 3.47 -22.33
CA PHE A 659 -2.23 3.54 -21.34
C PHE A 659 -3.56 3.01 -21.89
N VAL A 660 -3.95 3.43 -23.08
CA VAL A 660 -5.21 2.99 -23.72
C VAL A 660 -5.20 1.48 -23.95
N LEU A 661 -4.07 0.90 -24.40
CA LEU A 661 -3.95 -0.55 -24.60
C LEU A 661 -4.07 -1.34 -23.28
N CYS A 662 -3.56 -0.79 -22.16
CA CYS A 662 -3.59 -1.42 -20.84
C CYS A 662 -4.87 -1.11 -20.04
N SER A 663 -5.71 -0.18 -20.52
CA SER A 663 -6.97 0.19 -19.87
C SER A 663 -8.11 -0.78 -20.19
N ALA A 664 -9.22 -0.65 -19.48
CA ALA A 664 -10.44 -1.40 -19.73
C ALA A 664 -11.07 -1.08 -21.11
N ASP A 665 -10.74 0.10 -21.69
CA ASP A 665 -11.31 0.55 -22.96
C ASP A 665 -10.94 -0.36 -24.15
N LEU A 666 -9.77 -1.02 -24.08
CA LEU A 666 -9.32 -1.99 -25.08
C LEU A 666 -9.15 -3.41 -24.48
N SER A 667 -10.04 -3.80 -23.57
CA SER A 667 -10.01 -5.10 -22.88
C SER A 667 -10.12 -6.31 -23.82
N HIS A 668 -10.70 -6.15 -25.01
CA HIS A 668 -10.88 -7.20 -26.02
C HIS A 668 -9.95 -7.06 -27.23
N THR A 669 -8.79 -6.40 -27.05
CA THR A 669 -7.83 -6.15 -28.13
C THR A 669 -6.48 -6.82 -27.84
N THR A 670 -6.07 -7.76 -28.71
CA THR A 670 -4.77 -8.42 -28.68
C THR A 670 -4.24 -8.62 -30.11
N GLY A 671 -2.92 -8.71 -30.28
CA GLY A 671 -2.26 -8.86 -31.58
C GLY A 671 -2.24 -7.56 -32.43
N LEU A 672 -2.66 -6.42 -31.84
CA LEU A 672 -2.74 -5.13 -32.54
C LEU A 672 -1.39 -4.40 -32.52
N HIS A 673 -1.08 -3.70 -33.62
CA HIS A 673 -0.01 -2.69 -33.68
C HIS A 673 -0.62 -1.29 -33.88
N VAL A 674 -0.37 -0.38 -32.93
CA VAL A 674 -0.87 1.00 -32.97
C VAL A 674 0.24 1.92 -33.49
N PRO A 675 0.10 2.56 -34.67
CA PRO A 675 1.05 3.57 -35.13
C PRO A 675 0.91 4.86 -34.29
N VAL A 676 2.04 5.35 -33.78
CA VAL A 676 2.15 6.65 -33.08
C VAL A 676 3.23 7.45 -33.82
N ASP A 677 2.93 7.87 -35.02
CA ASP A 677 3.88 8.41 -36.00
C ASP A 677 3.39 9.68 -36.73
N ALA A 678 2.29 10.26 -36.26
CA ALA A 678 1.60 11.40 -36.89
C ALA A 678 1.22 11.16 -38.38
N GLY A 679 1.12 9.88 -38.79
CA GLY A 679 0.72 9.47 -40.13
C GLY A 679 1.89 9.40 -41.11
N VAL A 680 2.73 8.36 -41.01
CA VAL A 680 3.73 8.03 -42.02
C VAL A 680 3.08 7.14 -43.08
N ALA A 681 2.58 7.73 -44.18
CA ALA A 681 1.81 7.03 -45.21
C ALA A 681 2.54 5.80 -45.80
N ALA A 682 3.87 5.85 -45.92
CA ALA A 682 4.67 4.75 -46.43
C ALA A 682 4.76 3.53 -45.45
N ALA A 683 4.34 3.71 -44.18
CA ALA A 683 4.30 2.66 -43.17
C ALA A 683 2.86 2.18 -42.87
N PHE A 684 1.86 2.58 -43.67
CA PHE A 684 0.50 2.05 -43.55
C PHE A 684 0.49 0.54 -43.86
N LEU A 685 -0.16 -0.21 -42.97
CA LEU A 685 -0.44 -1.63 -43.24
C LEU A 685 -1.38 -1.75 -44.42
N ARG A 686 -1.03 -2.61 -45.40
CA ARG A 686 -1.84 -2.88 -46.59
C ARG A 686 -2.41 -4.30 -46.51
#